data_88c7d82cc23420171226e240ca1b64b2
#
_entry.id   88c7d82cc23420171226e240ca1b64b2
#
_cell.length_a   1.000
_cell.length_b   1.000
_cell.length_c   1.000
_cell.angle_alpha   90.00
_cell.angle_beta   90.00
_cell.angle_gamma   90.00
#
_symmetry.space_group_name_H-M   'P 1'
#
loop_
_entity.id
_entity.type
_entity.pdbx_description
1 polymer ?
#
loop_
_entity_poly.entity_id
_entity_poly.type
_entity_poly.pdbx_seq_one_letter_code
_entity_poly.pdbx_strand_id
1 'polypeptide(L)'
;MTPSAAGLAASTRVALLSTAAVFAFAFPAVTAAQEAGASEEAQPAGDMPIEDDGNANEIIVTATKREQTLQDVPVAVTVATQAQIEREFIRDLKDLGSIVPSLRVGERQNSANTNFFIRGFGNGANNAGIEPSVGVFIDGVYRSRTASQISDLPDIARIEVLRGPQSTLFGKNASAGVISITTQKPKFEFGGNVEASYGNYDAVVVKGVVTGPLGESVAASLSGGYNRRDGYNKDLVTGAKLNDRDRWFVRGQLLFEPDSQLSVRLIGDYGKIDEICCGVVNVRQSGATAAVRAVGGQVNDPADRFANEVYGNHVPANKIDNYGFSGEVDYEMGPLTLTSITAYRRTDSFTDYDADFSSADIVQTNASDTRIKTFTQEFRATASIADKLTALFGAYYFNEHIAQDGGIQWGTQARPYVDLLVRGSTGGALNVPLLEQTFGALEGAPTRYIGRFFGQGQGLSESYAMKNEAYSLFAQIDFQPLDGLTVTGGINYTHDKKDFSTNIQSNDAFASLNFNDPRYAPFRNQLILGRLLQQGVPPGQAQAIATANQNNPAANPLNALRGLQFLPPFLNLPNAVEDGRTRDNNVSWTARASYDLTRTINLYAGVATGFKASSVNLSRDSRPTPADQAAITAAGIGVVNQTYGSRFASPEKATSYEAGLKANWGLATANVAVFKQSIRGFQSNIFTGTGFFLGNAGKQSVFGIEFEGTVKPAKGLTLGVSMTYLDPKYNDFKNSAFGDATGITPADIPPISSTFTLTYDHEFGGGDHLIFYGDYHYESEVQTVEGLPAFITKDPVTGAVLNYQPGLDAARPFKREVSDLNGSITYAMQNGLELSVWGRNLLDNRFLNVIFDSVAQSGSVSAYVNQPRTYGVAARFRW
;
A
#
# COMPACT_ATOMS: atom_id res chain seq x y z
N MET A 1 -57.14 -26.03 4.18
CA MET A 1 -57.82 -24.74 4.07
C MET A 1 -56.80 -23.70 3.68
N THR A 2 -56.76 -23.37 2.41
CA THR A 2 -56.07 -22.25 1.76
C THR A 2 -56.83 -20.93 2.05
N PRO A 3 -56.25 -19.72 1.86
CA PRO A 3 -55.67 -19.23 0.59
C PRO A 3 -54.34 -18.50 0.75
N SER A 4 -53.44 -18.61 -0.17
CA SER A 4 -53.17 -17.89 -1.43
C SER A 4 -53.34 -16.34 -1.38
N ALA A 5 -52.24 -15.62 -1.53
CA ALA A 5 -52.21 -14.33 -2.18
C ALA A 5 -50.85 -14.08 -2.81
N ALA A 6 -50.79 -14.13 -4.15
CA ALA A 6 -49.71 -13.63 -4.98
C ALA A 6 -49.80 -12.08 -5.01
N GLY A 7 -48.66 -11.40 -4.89
CA GLY A 7 -48.55 -9.95 -5.03
C GLY A 7 -47.45 -9.60 -6.00
N LEU A 8 -47.83 -9.05 -7.14
CA LEU A 8 -46.99 -8.51 -8.21
C LEU A 8 -45.98 -7.48 -7.69
N ALA A 9 -44.73 -7.66 -8.05
CA ALA A 9 -43.73 -6.61 -7.96
C ALA A 9 -43.81 -5.72 -9.21
N ALA A 10 -44.36 -4.52 -9.06
CA ALA A 10 -44.31 -3.47 -10.08
C ALA A 10 -43.00 -2.70 -9.93
N SER A 11 -42.20 -2.73 -10.97
CA SER A 11 -40.99 -1.90 -11.12
C SER A 11 -41.38 -0.43 -11.30
N THR A 12 -41.16 0.40 -10.29
CA THR A 12 -41.29 1.85 -10.44
C THR A 12 -39.90 2.44 -10.63
N ARG A 13 -39.56 2.76 -11.88
CA ARG A 13 -38.46 3.66 -12.21
C ARG A 13 -38.85 5.07 -11.76
N VAL A 14 -38.26 5.55 -10.67
CA VAL A 14 -38.34 6.96 -10.28
C VAL A 14 -37.24 7.70 -11.03
N ALA A 15 -37.63 8.51 -12.00
CA ALA A 15 -36.77 9.53 -12.60
C ALA A 15 -36.60 10.63 -11.56
N LEU A 16 -35.43 10.74 -10.98
CA LEU A 16 -35.00 11.88 -10.16
C LEU A 16 -34.54 12.99 -11.11
N LEU A 17 -35.47 13.90 -11.37
CA LEU A 17 -35.17 15.22 -11.91
C LEU A 17 -34.38 16.01 -10.85
N SER A 18 -33.24 16.53 -11.29
CA SER A 18 -32.38 17.47 -10.61
C SER A 18 -33.13 18.70 -10.10
N THR A 19 -33.30 18.79 -8.77
CA THR A 19 -33.51 20.07 -8.11
C THR A 19 -32.27 20.36 -7.27
N ALA A 20 -31.41 21.22 -7.79
CA ALA A 20 -30.38 21.89 -7.02
C ALA A 20 -31.05 22.73 -5.94
N ALA A 21 -31.07 22.23 -4.73
CA ALA A 21 -31.49 23.03 -3.57
C ALA A 21 -30.35 24.00 -3.23
N VAL A 22 -30.45 25.23 -3.67
CA VAL A 22 -29.65 26.35 -3.19
C VAL A 22 -30.09 26.59 -1.74
N PHE A 23 -29.29 26.18 -0.76
CA PHE A 23 -29.43 26.63 0.62
C PHE A 23 -28.97 28.08 0.70
N ALA A 24 -29.92 29.02 0.54
CA ALA A 24 -29.76 30.41 0.94
C ALA A 24 -29.84 30.49 2.46
N PHE A 25 -28.71 30.61 3.14
CA PHE A 25 -28.70 31.03 4.53
C PHE A 25 -29.02 32.52 4.59
N ALA A 26 -30.21 32.86 5.06
CA ALA A 26 -30.60 34.23 5.38
C ALA A 26 -29.87 34.66 6.66
N PHE A 27 -28.89 35.51 6.51
CA PHE A 27 -28.30 36.27 7.61
C PHE A 27 -29.15 37.52 7.84
N PRO A 28 -29.46 37.91 9.11
CA PRO A 28 -30.15 39.15 9.38
C PRO A 28 -29.21 40.33 9.04
N ALA A 29 -29.72 41.27 8.25
CA ALA A 29 -29.06 42.50 7.92
C ALA A 29 -28.91 43.38 9.18
N VAL A 30 -27.69 43.66 9.57
CA VAL A 30 -27.38 44.72 10.54
C VAL A 30 -27.33 46.05 9.77
N THR A 31 -28.31 46.92 10.02
CA THR A 31 -28.31 48.27 9.50
C THR A 31 -27.19 49.08 10.19
N ALA A 32 -26.15 49.42 9.47
CA ALA A 32 -25.17 50.38 9.90
C ALA A 32 -25.58 51.77 9.40
N ALA A 33 -25.58 52.75 10.33
CA ALA A 33 -25.83 54.14 10.08
C ALA A 33 -24.72 54.77 9.23
N GLN A 34 -25.17 55.59 8.29
CA GLN A 34 -24.36 56.33 7.35
C GLN A 34 -23.80 57.60 8.02
N GLU A 35 -22.48 57.74 8.07
CA GLU A 35 -21.84 59.03 8.17
C GLU A 35 -20.96 59.25 6.95
N ALA A 36 -21.16 60.43 6.32
CA ALA A 36 -20.51 60.85 5.10
C ALA A 36 -19.10 61.42 5.38
N GLY A 37 -18.16 61.01 4.57
CA GLY A 37 -16.83 61.64 4.58
C GLY A 37 -15.86 61.09 3.54
N ALA A 38 -15.68 61.88 2.47
CA ALA A 38 -14.55 61.93 1.56
C ALA A 38 -14.26 60.74 0.63
N SER A 39 -14.47 60.98 -0.65
CA SER A 39 -14.06 60.19 -1.80
C SER A 39 -12.56 60.00 -1.82
N GLU A 40 -12.11 58.72 -1.71
CA GLU A 40 -10.84 58.25 -2.18
C GLU A 40 -11.11 57.34 -3.37
N GLU A 41 -10.45 57.61 -4.49
CA GLU A 41 -10.64 56.84 -5.73
C GLU A 41 -10.36 55.36 -5.50
N ALA A 42 -11.32 54.52 -5.80
CA ALA A 42 -11.15 53.07 -5.83
C ALA A 42 -10.07 52.74 -6.87
N GLN A 43 -8.91 52.28 -6.42
CA GLN A 43 -7.98 51.56 -7.27
C GLN A 43 -8.65 50.29 -7.79
N PRO A 44 -8.49 49.92 -9.06
CA PRO A 44 -8.99 48.66 -9.59
C PRO A 44 -8.41 47.50 -8.78
N ALA A 45 -9.25 46.51 -8.50
CA ALA A 45 -8.87 45.28 -7.84
C ALA A 45 -7.60 44.75 -8.48
N GLY A 46 -6.51 44.73 -7.72
CA GLY A 46 -5.22 44.31 -8.19
C GLY A 46 -5.30 42.86 -8.68
N ASP A 47 -4.62 42.63 -9.79
CA ASP A 47 -4.33 41.32 -10.36
C ASP A 47 -4.01 40.35 -9.23
N MET A 48 -4.82 39.32 -9.07
CA MET A 48 -4.39 38.14 -8.29
C MET A 48 -3.29 37.47 -9.13
N PRO A 49 -2.04 37.45 -8.66
CA PRO A 49 -1.00 36.79 -9.40
C PRO A 49 -1.39 35.28 -9.48
N ILE A 50 -1.51 34.74 -10.69
CA ILE A 50 -1.30 33.32 -10.87
C ILE A 50 0.14 33.12 -10.41
N GLU A 51 0.33 32.53 -9.23
CA GLU A 51 1.66 32.29 -8.68
C GLU A 51 2.48 31.54 -9.73
N ASP A 52 3.55 32.18 -10.18
CA ASP A 52 4.49 31.63 -11.14
C ASP A 52 5.25 30.47 -10.46
N ASP A 53 4.84 29.24 -10.75
CA ASP A 53 5.31 27.98 -10.18
C ASP A 53 6.81 27.70 -10.31
N GLY A 54 7.59 28.62 -10.66
CA GLY A 54 8.85 28.27 -11.28
C GLY A 54 10.10 28.73 -10.61
N ASN A 55 10.04 29.35 -9.47
CA ASN A 55 11.26 29.77 -8.81
C ASN A 55 11.57 28.83 -7.64
N ALA A 56 12.48 27.85 -7.85
CA ALA A 56 12.89 26.92 -6.78
C ALA A 56 13.41 27.62 -5.50
N ASN A 57 13.72 28.90 -5.56
CA ASN A 57 14.06 29.70 -4.38
C ASN A 57 12.83 30.14 -3.58
N GLU A 58 11.64 30.01 -4.13
CA GLU A 58 10.38 30.38 -3.45
C GLU A 58 9.63 29.16 -2.92
N ILE A 59 10.00 27.94 -3.34
CA ILE A 59 9.36 26.73 -2.84
C ILE A 59 9.84 26.45 -1.41
N ILE A 60 8.96 26.72 -0.45
CA ILE A 60 9.20 26.43 0.96
C ILE A 60 8.87 24.96 1.23
N VAL A 61 9.77 24.27 1.90
CA VAL A 61 9.62 22.87 2.32
C VAL A 61 9.73 22.76 3.84
N THR A 62 9.05 21.77 4.40
CA THR A 62 9.12 21.43 5.82
C THR A 62 9.77 20.06 6.07
N ALA A 63 10.48 19.57 5.06
CA ALA A 63 11.15 18.27 5.04
C ALA A 63 12.07 18.00 6.23
N THR A 64 12.63 19.04 6.84
CA THR A 64 13.50 18.99 8.02
C THR A 64 12.79 19.40 9.31
N LYS A 65 11.44 19.36 9.32
CA LYS A 65 10.57 19.86 10.41
C LYS A 65 10.78 21.35 10.72
N ARG A 66 11.28 22.10 9.74
CA ARG A 66 11.47 23.55 9.71
C ARG A 66 11.21 24.05 8.31
N GLU A 67 10.78 25.29 8.19
CA GLU A 67 10.63 25.93 6.89
C GLU A 67 12.03 26.26 6.33
N GLN A 68 12.31 25.78 5.13
CA GLN A 68 13.54 26.05 4.39
C GLN A 68 13.20 26.13 2.91
N THR A 69 14.02 26.79 2.10
CA THR A 69 13.85 26.74 0.66
C THR A 69 14.27 25.35 0.12
N LEU A 70 13.65 24.91 -0.96
CA LEU A 70 14.01 23.64 -1.61
C LEU A 70 15.50 23.59 -1.95
N GLN A 71 16.11 24.73 -2.28
CA GLN A 71 17.53 24.83 -2.64
C GLN A 71 18.45 24.54 -1.46
N ASP A 72 18.07 24.97 -0.24
CA ASP A 72 18.91 24.89 0.95
C ASP A 72 18.85 23.55 1.67
N VAL A 73 17.84 22.73 1.38
CA VAL A 73 17.68 21.43 2.05
C VAL A 73 18.69 20.41 1.53
N PRO A 74 19.64 19.91 2.38
CA PRO A 74 20.72 19.01 1.96
C PRO A 74 20.26 17.54 1.85
N VAL A 75 19.13 17.29 1.18
CA VAL A 75 18.60 15.96 0.87
C VAL A 75 17.93 15.98 -0.49
N ALA A 76 17.81 14.79 -1.11
CA ALA A 76 16.96 14.63 -2.28
C ALA A 76 15.49 14.70 -1.85
N VAL A 77 14.78 15.72 -2.31
CA VAL A 77 13.35 15.93 -2.06
C VAL A 77 12.68 16.43 -3.34
N THR A 78 11.52 15.88 -3.64
CA THR A 78 10.61 16.37 -4.70
C THR A 78 9.41 17.01 -4.03
N VAL A 79 8.96 18.14 -4.56
CA VAL A 79 7.79 18.87 -4.07
C VAL A 79 6.77 18.96 -5.20
N ALA A 80 5.57 18.43 -4.97
CA ALA A 80 4.42 18.69 -5.80
C ALA A 80 3.62 19.85 -5.19
N THR A 81 3.57 20.99 -5.87
CA THR A 81 2.81 22.16 -5.47
C THR A 81 1.32 21.99 -5.74
N GLN A 82 0.46 22.81 -5.11
CA GLN A 82 -0.97 22.81 -5.36
C GLN A 82 -1.28 22.98 -6.86
N ALA A 83 -0.65 23.96 -7.51
CA ALA A 83 -0.87 24.22 -8.93
C ALA A 83 -0.48 23.04 -9.81
N GLN A 84 0.61 22.32 -9.49
CA GLN A 84 1.01 21.11 -10.18
C GLN A 84 -0.01 19.97 -9.96
N ILE A 85 -0.43 19.73 -8.71
CA ILE A 85 -1.43 18.71 -8.35
C ILE A 85 -2.75 18.93 -9.11
N GLU A 86 -3.18 20.19 -9.23
CA GLU A 86 -4.41 20.55 -9.94
C GLU A 86 -4.29 20.43 -11.46
N ARG A 87 -3.15 20.86 -12.04
CA ARG A 87 -2.86 20.83 -13.47
C ARG A 87 -2.73 19.40 -14.01
N GLU A 88 -2.11 18.53 -13.22
CA GLU A 88 -1.91 17.11 -13.53
C GLU A 88 -3.11 16.23 -13.17
N PHE A 89 -4.18 16.80 -12.61
CA PHE A 89 -5.35 16.06 -12.14
C PHE A 89 -4.99 14.91 -11.19
N ILE A 90 -4.03 15.17 -10.29
CA ILE A 90 -3.67 14.24 -9.22
C ILE A 90 -4.80 14.17 -8.21
N ARG A 91 -5.37 12.99 -8.05
CA ARG A 91 -6.56 12.77 -7.22
C ARG A 91 -6.28 12.01 -5.94
N ASP A 92 -5.34 11.09 -6.01
CA ASP A 92 -4.88 10.33 -4.84
C ASP A 92 -3.35 10.11 -4.88
N LEU A 93 -2.80 9.52 -3.81
CA LEU A 93 -1.36 9.27 -3.70
C LEU A 93 -0.81 8.31 -4.78
N LYS A 94 -1.65 7.56 -5.47
CA LYS A 94 -1.23 6.65 -6.55
C LYS A 94 -0.69 7.43 -7.74
N ASP A 95 -1.25 8.60 -7.98
CA ASP A 95 -0.88 9.43 -9.11
C ASP A 95 0.51 10.06 -8.96
N LEU A 96 1.09 10.08 -7.75
CA LEU A 96 2.41 10.68 -7.48
C LEU A 96 3.58 9.98 -8.19
N GLY A 97 3.42 8.74 -8.62
CA GLY A 97 4.44 8.02 -9.38
C GLY A 97 4.84 8.70 -10.69
N SER A 98 3.93 9.46 -11.32
CA SER A 98 4.22 10.24 -12.52
C SER A 98 5.08 11.47 -12.25
N ILE A 99 5.03 12.04 -11.04
CA ILE A 99 5.83 13.21 -10.66
C ILE A 99 7.19 12.81 -10.11
N VAL A 100 7.24 11.73 -9.32
CA VAL A 100 8.43 11.31 -8.58
C VAL A 100 8.88 9.93 -9.08
N PRO A 101 9.76 9.83 -10.09
CA PRO A 101 10.14 8.54 -10.69
C PRO A 101 10.80 7.52 -9.75
N SER A 102 11.37 7.98 -8.63
CA SER A 102 11.91 7.09 -7.58
C SER A 102 10.85 6.60 -6.59
N LEU A 103 9.65 7.19 -6.61
CA LEU A 103 8.48 6.75 -5.85
C LEU A 103 7.63 5.81 -6.71
N ARG A 104 7.36 4.65 -6.19
CA ARG A 104 6.42 3.74 -6.78
C ARG A 104 5.28 3.46 -5.82
N VAL A 105 4.07 3.48 -6.33
CA VAL A 105 2.86 3.14 -5.57
C VAL A 105 2.33 1.81 -6.09
N GLY A 106 2.47 0.78 -5.28
CA GLY A 106 2.01 -0.57 -5.60
C GLY A 106 0.60 -0.83 -5.07
N GLU A 107 -0.38 -0.92 -5.94
CA GLU A 107 -1.72 -1.39 -5.58
C GLU A 107 -1.80 -2.88 -5.86
N ARG A 108 -1.72 -3.70 -4.80
CA ARG A 108 -1.63 -5.17 -4.94
C ARG A 108 -2.93 -5.86 -4.65
N GLN A 109 -3.99 -5.48 -4.38
CA GLN A 109 -5.31 -6.09 -4.24
C GLN A 109 -6.37 -5.00 -4.28
N ASN A 110 -6.35 -4.10 -3.32
CA ASN A 110 -7.31 -3.02 -3.16
C ASN A 110 -6.63 -1.79 -2.55
N SER A 111 -7.37 -0.72 -2.37
CA SER A 111 -6.89 0.52 -1.77
C SER A 111 -6.37 0.34 -0.34
N ALA A 112 -6.96 -0.56 0.48
CA ALA A 112 -6.48 -0.85 1.83
C ALA A 112 -5.06 -1.46 1.86
N ASN A 113 -4.61 -2.03 0.74
CA ASN A 113 -3.33 -2.72 0.58
C ASN A 113 -2.36 -1.98 -0.35
N THR A 114 -2.46 -0.65 -0.42
CA THR A 114 -1.55 0.19 -1.22
C THR A 114 -0.21 0.37 -0.51
N ASN A 115 0.88 0.21 -1.24
CA ASN A 115 2.25 0.30 -0.72
C ASN A 115 3.03 1.40 -1.40
N PHE A 116 3.94 2.02 -0.65
CA PHE A 116 4.88 3.01 -1.14
C PHE A 116 6.29 2.43 -1.14
N PHE A 117 6.98 2.60 -2.27
CA PHE A 117 8.38 2.22 -2.45
C PHE A 117 9.16 3.44 -2.87
N ILE A 118 10.26 3.74 -2.19
CA ILE A 118 11.19 4.81 -2.56
C ILE A 118 12.55 4.18 -2.80
N ARG A 119 13.17 4.46 -3.97
CA ARG A 119 14.47 3.90 -4.36
C ARG A 119 14.49 2.36 -4.31
N GLY A 120 13.35 1.72 -4.57
CA GLY A 120 13.22 0.26 -4.52
C GLY A 120 13.07 -0.34 -3.13
N PHE A 121 12.97 0.47 -2.07
CA PHE A 121 12.68 -0.01 -0.72
C PHE A 121 11.24 0.28 -0.32
N GLY A 122 10.56 -0.74 0.14
CA GLY A 122 9.17 -0.72 0.58
C GLY A 122 8.70 -2.13 0.89
N ASN A 123 7.57 -2.29 1.54
CA ASN A 123 7.05 -3.60 1.91
C ASN A 123 5.66 -3.82 1.34
N GLY A 124 5.34 -5.10 1.08
CA GLY A 124 3.97 -5.53 0.81
C GLY A 124 3.09 -5.34 2.03
N ALA A 125 1.88 -4.82 1.84
CA ALA A 125 1.03 -4.31 2.91
C ALA A 125 -0.18 -5.18 3.23
N ASN A 126 -0.30 -6.37 2.70
CA ASN A 126 -1.46 -7.25 2.90
C ASN A 126 -1.51 -7.87 4.32
N ASN A 127 -0.95 -7.15 5.30
CA ASN A 127 -0.83 -7.62 6.67
C ASN A 127 -0.72 -6.43 7.62
N ALA A 128 -1.72 -6.22 8.46
CA ALA A 128 -1.79 -5.09 9.38
C ALA A 128 -0.67 -5.08 10.44
N GLY A 129 0.03 -6.20 10.66
CA GLY A 129 1.16 -6.29 11.58
C GLY A 129 2.51 -5.85 10.99
N ILE A 130 2.57 -5.58 9.67
CA ILE A 130 3.82 -5.17 9.01
C ILE A 130 3.97 -3.64 9.11
N GLU A 131 5.15 -3.21 9.57
CA GLU A 131 5.51 -1.80 9.61
C GLU A 131 5.86 -1.30 8.18
N PRO A 132 5.49 -0.06 7.80
CA PRO A 132 5.93 0.52 6.54
C PRO A 132 7.41 0.90 6.59
N SER A 133 8.08 0.93 5.43
CA SER A 133 9.45 1.49 5.28
C SER A 133 9.42 2.95 4.84
N VAL A 134 8.30 3.41 4.27
CA VAL A 134 8.03 4.79 3.90
C VAL A 134 6.99 5.36 4.86
N GLY A 135 7.36 6.40 5.60
CA GLY A 135 6.43 7.10 6.51
C GLY A 135 5.50 8.02 5.73
N VAL A 136 4.20 7.99 6.01
CA VAL A 136 3.23 8.95 5.45
C VAL A 136 2.70 9.83 6.57
N PHE A 137 2.80 11.14 6.36
CA PHE A 137 2.35 12.17 7.32
C PHE A 137 1.38 13.12 6.63
N ILE A 138 0.31 13.50 7.31
CA ILE A 138 -0.62 14.54 6.85
C ILE A 138 -0.71 15.57 7.96
N ASP A 139 -0.31 16.80 7.69
CA ASP A 139 -0.18 17.90 8.67
C ASP A 139 0.58 17.47 9.93
N GLY A 140 1.75 16.83 9.75
CA GLY A 140 2.58 16.32 10.83
C GLY A 140 2.08 15.07 11.54
N VAL A 141 0.86 14.60 11.24
CA VAL A 141 0.24 13.42 11.86
C VAL A 141 0.59 12.15 11.09
N TYR A 142 1.24 11.20 11.74
CA TYR A 142 1.64 9.92 11.16
C TYR A 142 0.45 9.02 10.82
N ARG A 143 0.44 8.44 9.63
CA ARG A 143 -0.51 7.44 9.14
C ARG A 143 0.16 6.07 9.16
N SER A 144 -0.10 5.29 10.19
CA SER A 144 0.72 4.13 10.56
C SER A 144 0.57 2.92 9.64
N ARG A 145 -0.61 2.69 9.08
CA ARG A 145 -0.92 1.49 8.27
C ARG A 145 -1.51 1.90 6.93
N THR A 146 -1.38 1.04 5.93
CA THR A 146 -1.77 1.35 4.56
C THR A 146 -3.21 1.79 4.41
N ALA A 147 -4.17 1.10 5.04
CA ALA A 147 -5.57 1.51 5.04
C ALA A 147 -5.79 2.94 5.60
N SER A 148 -4.89 3.43 6.48
CA SER A 148 -4.95 4.80 7.02
C SER A 148 -4.23 5.83 6.15
N GLN A 149 -3.43 5.39 5.17
CA GLN A 149 -2.63 6.26 4.29
C GLN A 149 -3.39 6.68 3.04
N ILE A 150 -4.36 5.87 2.61
CA ILE A 150 -5.14 6.13 1.40
C ILE A 150 -6.38 6.93 1.75
N SER A 151 -6.51 8.06 1.07
CA SER A 151 -7.71 8.91 1.03
C SER A 151 -7.65 9.75 -0.23
N ASP A 152 -8.79 10.26 -0.67
CA ASP A 152 -8.79 11.36 -1.63
C ASP A 152 -8.15 12.58 -0.97
N LEU A 153 -7.38 13.32 -1.75
CA LEU A 153 -6.59 14.44 -1.25
C LEU A 153 -7.52 15.63 -0.95
N PRO A 154 -7.53 16.13 0.31
CA PRO A 154 -8.24 17.37 0.66
C PRO A 154 -7.55 18.58 0.00
N ASP A 155 -7.86 19.77 0.43
CA ASP A 155 -7.22 21.01 -0.05
C ASP A 155 -5.71 21.04 0.28
N ILE A 156 -4.89 20.61 -0.68
CA ILE A 156 -3.46 20.39 -0.51
C ILE A 156 -2.69 21.65 -0.84
N ALA A 157 -1.82 22.08 0.07
CA ALA A 157 -0.83 23.12 -0.20
C ALA A 157 0.37 22.54 -0.97
N ARG A 158 0.90 21.39 -0.51
CA ARG A 158 2.02 20.69 -1.15
C ARG A 158 2.15 19.25 -0.66
N ILE A 159 2.84 18.44 -1.47
CA ILE A 159 3.29 17.10 -1.11
C ILE A 159 4.81 17.07 -1.26
N GLU A 160 5.49 16.70 -0.20
CA GLU A 160 6.95 16.55 -0.17
C GLU A 160 7.30 15.06 -0.10
N VAL A 161 8.14 14.59 -1.03
CA VAL A 161 8.66 13.22 -1.02
C VAL A 161 10.15 13.26 -0.70
N LEU A 162 10.49 12.90 0.53
CA LEU A 162 11.85 12.85 1.04
C LEU A 162 12.42 11.45 0.77
N ARG A 163 13.52 11.39 0.07
CA ARG A 163 14.15 10.13 -0.35
C ARG A 163 15.30 9.74 0.59
N GLY A 164 15.47 8.43 0.74
CA GLY A 164 16.44 7.87 1.68
C GLY A 164 16.01 7.92 3.14
N PRO A 165 16.85 7.41 4.07
CA PRO A 165 16.50 7.30 5.48
C PRO A 165 16.24 8.65 6.15
N GLN A 166 15.10 8.80 6.82
CA GLN A 166 14.65 10.02 7.53
C GLN A 166 14.41 9.79 9.02
N SER A 167 14.86 8.66 9.56
CA SER A 167 14.54 8.27 10.95
C SER A 167 15.12 9.21 12.01
N THR A 168 16.07 10.06 11.67
CA THR A 168 16.62 11.06 12.60
C THR A 168 15.57 12.04 13.08
N LEU A 169 14.67 12.51 12.19
CA LEU A 169 13.61 13.46 12.54
C LEU A 169 12.23 12.82 12.65
N PHE A 170 11.97 11.73 11.90
CA PHE A 170 10.66 11.09 11.83
C PHE A 170 10.56 9.80 12.67
N GLY A 171 11.64 9.40 13.34
CA GLY A 171 11.67 8.22 14.21
C GLY A 171 11.61 6.91 13.42
N LYS A 172 10.84 5.94 13.94
CA LYS A 172 10.69 4.64 13.31
C LYS A 172 9.95 4.72 11.97
N ASN A 173 10.13 3.67 11.14
CA ASN A 173 9.34 3.45 9.92
C ASN A 173 9.53 4.50 8.81
N ALA A 174 10.71 5.15 8.82
CA ALA A 174 11.18 6.07 7.79
C ALA A 174 12.55 5.62 7.24
N SER A 175 12.73 4.30 7.08
CA SER A 175 14.01 3.69 6.63
C SER A 175 14.26 3.87 5.14
N ALA A 176 13.20 4.04 4.32
CA ALA A 176 13.29 4.25 2.88
C ALA A 176 13.03 5.71 2.47
N GLY A 177 12.18 6.41 3.21
CA GLY A 177 11.79 7.80 2.93
C GLY A 177 10.55 8.23 3.69
N VAL A 178 10.05 9.42 3.36
CA VAL A 178 8.83 10.01 3.92
C VAL A 178 8.04 10.70 2.82
N ILE A 179 6.71 10.57 2.86
CA ILE A 179 5.75 11.37 2.13
C ILE A 179 5.07 12.28 3.14
N SER A 180 5.27 13.59 3.01
CA SER A 180 4.68 14.62 3.87
C SER A 180 3.69 15.44 3.09
N ILE A 181 2.43 15.42 3.50
CA ILE A 181 1.33 16.15 2.90
C ILE A 181 0.97 17.29 3.81
N THR A 182 1.01 18.51 3.30
CA THR A 182 0.58 19.72 4.00
C THR A 182 -0.70 20.23 3.34
N THR A 183 -1.74 20.44 4.13
CA THR A 183 -2.99 21.03 3.64
C THR A 183 -2.99 22.54 3.86
N GLN A 184 -3.82 23.26 3.09
CA GLN A 184 -3.98 24.71 3.24
C GLN A 184 -4.47 25.03 4.66
N LYS A 185 -3.87 26.06 5.28
CA LYS A 185 -4.36 26.63 6.53
C LYS A 185 -5.61 27.47 6.26
N PRO A 186 -6.56 27.58 7.21
CA PRO A 186 -7.63 28.57 7.13
C PRO A 186 -7.10 29.99 6.89
N LYS A 187 -7.77 30.77 6.03
CA LYS A 187 -7.39 32.14 5.68
C LYS A 187 -8.26 33.15 6.40
N PHE A 188 -7.68 34.27 6.77
CA PHE A 188 -8.42 35.42 7.33
C PHE A 188 -9.13 36.26 6.25
N GLU A 189 -9.05 35.83 5.00
CA GLU A 189 -9.80 36.36 3.87
C GLU A 189 -10.84 35.35 3.42
N PHE A 190 -12.07 35.81 3.14
CA PHE A 190 -13.11 34.92 2.64
C PHE A 190 -12.81 34.51 1.21
N GLY A 191 -12.82 33.22 0.97
CA GLY A 191 -12.56 32.68 -0.35
C GLY A 191 -12.83 31.18 -0.42
N GLY A 192 -12.61 30.62 -1.58
CA GLY A 192 -12.79 29.19 -1.77
C GLY A 192 -12.63 28.74 -3.20
N ASN A 193 -12.81 27.44 -3.41
CA ASN A 193 -12.91 26.87 -4.73
C ASN A 193 -13.91 25.71 -4.76
N VAL A 194 -14.45 25.44 -5.92
CA VAL A 194 -15.23 24.25 -6.22
C VAL A 194 -14.76 23.68 -7.55
N GLU A 195 -14.62 22.35 -7.62
CA GLU A 195 -14.31 21.62 -8.84
C GLU A 195 -15.36 20.56 -9.09
N ALA A 196 -15.84 20.44 -10.31
CA ALA A 196 -16.67 19.35 -10.78
C ALA A 196 -16.05 18.75 -12.05
N SER A 197 -15.93 17.41 -12.11
CA SER A 197 -15.37 16.69 -13.25
C SER A 197 -16.26 15.53 -13.64
N TYR A 198 -16.41 15.28 -14.93
CA TYR A 198 -17.10 14.12 -15.50
C TYR A 198 -16.21 13.43 -16.52
N GLY A 199 -16.16 12.09 -16.50
CA GLY A 199 -15.31 11.32 -17.41
C GLY A 199 -15.93 9.99 -17.82
N ASN A 200 -15.18 9.24 -18.63
CA ASN A 200 -15.58 7.89 -19.01
C ASN A 200 -15.70 6.97 -17.77
N TYR A 201 -16.42 5.85 -17.93
CA TYR A 201 -16.86 4.99 -16.83
C TYR A 201 -17.79 5.72 -15.83
N ASP A 202 -18.58 6.68 -16.30
CA ASP A 202 -19.47 7.51 -15.48
C ASP A 202 -18.76 8.13 -14.26
N ALA A 203 -17.49 8.53 -14.47
CA ALA A 203 -16.68 9.13 -13.44
C ALA A 203 -17.20 10.52 -13.08
N VAL A 204 -17.55 10.72 -11.81
CA VAL A 204 -17.98 12.00 -11.24
C VAL A 204 -17.06 12.35 -10.09
N VAL A 205 -16.43 13.51 -10.13
CA VAL A 205 -15.67 14.08 -9.01
C VAL A 205 -16.22 15.46 -8.72
N VAL A 206 -16.60 15.70 -7.46
CA VAL A 206 -16.96 17.02 -6.97
C VAL A 206 -16.16 17.25 -5.69
N LYS A 207 -15.39 18.33 -5.63
CA LYS A 207 -14.67 18.73 -4.42
C LYS A 207 -14.68 20.23 -4.28
N GLY A 208 -14.49 20.70 -3.05
CA GLY A 208 -14.42 22.13 -2.79
C GLY A 208 -13.96 22.45 -1.40
N VAL A 209 -13.57 23.70 -1.22
CA VAL A 209 -13.20 24.30 0.05
C VAL A 209 -13.78 25.71 0.14
N VAL A 210 -14.19 26.06 1.34
CA VAL A 210 -14.51 27.43 1.73
C VAL A 210 -13.67 27.77 2.96
N THR A 211 -13.10 28.96 2.97
CA THR A 211 -12.30 29.49 4.09
C THR A 211 -12.66 30.93 4.37
N GLY A 212 -12.45 31.39 5.59
CA GLY A 212 -12.67 32.81 5.95
C GLY A 212 -12.57 33.07 7.44
N PRO A 213 -12.57 34.35 7.82
CA PRO A 213 -12.52 34.77 9.21
C PRO A 213 -13.84 34.49 9.94
N LEU A 214 -13.75 34.00 11.18
CA LEU A 214 -14.84 34.00 12.16
C LEU A 214 -14.73 35.18 13.15
N GLY A 215 -13.61 35.90 13.11
CA GLY A 215 -13.25 37.03 13.94
C GLY A 215 -11.84 37.51 13.60
N GLU A 216 -11.35 38.52 14.32
CA GLU A 216 -10.02 39.10 14.06
C GLU A 216 -8.88 38.10 14.26
N SER A 217 -9.04 37.14 15.16
CA SER A 217 -8.01 36.18 15.56
C SER A 217 -8.40 34.72 15.24
N VAL A 218 -9.56 34.48 14.60
CA VAL A 218 -10.05 33.12 14.30
C VAL A 218 -10.44 33.04 12.85
N ALA A 219 -9.82 32.09 12.14
CA ALA A 219 -10.23 31.69 10.80
C ALA A 219 -10.70 30.23 10.79
N ALA A 220 -11.57 29.90 9.85
CA ALA A 220 -12.06 28.54 9.65
C ALA A 220 -11.97 28.13 8.20
N SER A 221 -11.85 26.81 7.95
CA SER A 221 -12.07 26.24 6.64
C SER A 221 -12.88 24.94 6.74
N LEU A 222 -13.68 24.70 5.69
CA LEU A 222 -14.41 23.46 5.50
C LEU A 222 -14.15 22.98 4.08
N SER A 223 -13.62 21.77 3.95
CA SER A 223 -13.41 21.13 2.67
C SER A 223 -14.12 19.78 2.61
N GLY A 224 -14.51 19.37 1.41
CA GLY A 224 -15.13 18.08 1.18
C GLY A 224 -15.03 17.66 -0.28
N GLY A 225 -15.20 16.37 -0.52
CA GLY A 225 -15.17 15.81 -1.86
C GLY A 225 -15.95 14.51 -1.97
N TYR A 226 -16.45 14.27 -3.16
CA TYR A 226 -17.08 13.03 -3.60
C TYR A 226 -16.43 12.58 -4.91
N ASN A 227 -16.04 11.32 -4.99
CA ASN A 227 -15.35 10.74 -6.14
C ASN A 227 -15.95 9.38 -6.43
N ARG A 228 -16.71 9.30 -7.52
CA ARG A 228 -17.34 8.07 -7.98
C ARG A 228 -16.94 7.77 -9.40
N ARG A 229 -16.74 6.49 -9.70
CA ARG A 229 -16.51 5.99 -11.06
C ARG A 229 -16.93 4.52 -11.12
N ASP A 230 -17.61 4.12 -12.18
CA ASP A 230 -17.90 2.71 -12.46
C ASP A 230 -16.59 1.91 -12.62
N GLY A 231 -16.64 0.63 -12.23
CA GLY A 231 -15.52 -0.29 -12.43
C GLY A 231 -15.24 -0.55 -13.92
N TYR A 232 -13.98 -0.70 -14.23
CA TYR A 232 -13.55 -0.98 -15.61
C TYR A 232 -13.43 -2.48 -15.91
N ASN A 233 -13.39 -3.36 -14.91
CA ASN A 233 -13.48 -4.80 -15.08
C ASN A 233 -14.92 -5.27 -14.89
N LYS A 234 -15.47 -5.99 -15.86
CA LYS A 234 -16.81 -6.55 -15.79
C LYS A 234 -16.75 -8.01 -15.38
N ASP A 235 -17.40 -8.36 -14.28
CA ASP A 235 -17.64 -9.76 -13.94
C ASP A 235 -18.80 -10.29 -14.77
N LEU A 236 -18.54 -11.30 -15.59
CA LEU A 236 -19.52 -11.88 -16.52
C LEU A 236 -20.56 -12.78 -15.84
N VAL A 237 -20.34 -13.14 -14.57
CA VAL A 237 -21.23 -14.02 -13.80
C VAL A 237 -22.12 -13.21 -12.87
N THR A 238 -21.52 -12.38 -12.03
CA THR A 238 -22.26 -11.55 -11.07
C THR A 238 -22.85 -10.29 -11.70
N GLY A 239 -22.31 -9.86 -12.85
CA GLY A 239 -22.66 -8.61 -13.52
C GLY A 239 -22.04 -7.37 -12.87
N ALA A 240 -21.24 -7.53 -11.82
CA ALA A 240 -20.59 -6.42 -11.11
C ALA A 240 -19.50 -5.75 -11.97
N LYS A 241 -19.34 -4.44 -11.79
CA LYS A 241 -18.25 -3.66 -12.37
C LYS A 241 -17.18 -3.47 -11.31
N LEU A 242 -16.11 -4.26 -11.40
CA LEU A 242 -15.02 -4.30 -10.42
C LEU A 242 -13.98 -3.21 -10.68
N ASN A 243 -13.22 -2.85 -9.66
CA ASN A 243 -12.27 -1.73 -9.67
C ASN A 243 -12.98 -0.39 -9.88
N ASP A 244 -14.16 -0.26 -9.31
CA ASP A 244 -14.90 0.99 -9.23
C ASP A 244 -14.20 1.97 -8.27
N ARG A 245 -14.82 3.13 -8.08
CA ARG A 245 -14.48 4.11 -7.07
C ARG A 245 -15.76 4.67 -6.47
N ASP A 246 -15.84 4.67 -5.15
CA ASP A 246 -16.88 5.35 -4.39
C ASP A 246 -16.29 5.85 -3.08
N ARG A 247 -15.97 7.14 -3.05
CA ARG A 247 -15.27 7.80 -1.95
C ARG A 247 -15.87 9.15 -1.63
N TRP A 248 -15.85 9.51 -0.37
CA TRP A 248 -16.11 10.88 0.04
C TRP A 248 -15.32 11.22 1.29
N PHE A 249 -15.09 12.50 1.49
CA PHE A 249 -14.46 13.01 2.68
C PHE A 249 -15.05 14.37 3.08
N VAL A 250 -14.89 14.70 4.35
CA VAL A 250 -15.13 16.03 4.90
C VAL A 250 -14.00 16.36 5.89
N ARG A 251 -13.54 17.61 5.88
CA ARG A 251 -12.50 18.10 6.76
C ARG A 251 -12.82 19.53 7.19
N GLY A 252 -12.85 19.74 8.50
CA GLY A 252 -13.00 21.05 9.11
C GLY A 252 -11.71 21.47 9.81
N GLN A 253 -11.38 22.76 9.75
CA GLN A 253 -10.22 23.33 10.42
C GLN A 253 -10.59 24.64 11.08
N LEU A 254 -9.97 24.88 12.24
CA LEU A 254 -9.99 26.17 12.95
C LEU A 254 -8.55 26.63 13.17
N LEU A 255 -8.27 27.88 12.88
CA LEU A 255 -6.99 28.54 13.13
C LEU A 255 -7.25 29.69 14.09
N PHE A 256 -6.51 29.70 15.19
CA PHE A 256 -6.55 30.77 16.18
C PHE A 256 -5.17 31.41 16.31
N GLU A 257 -5.08 32.68 15.94
CA GLU A 257 -3.86 33.50 15.97
C GLU A 257 -4.20 34.84 16.63
N PRO A 258 -4.18 34.90 17.98
CA PRO A 258 -4.50 36.12 18.71
C PRO A 258 -3.43 37.21 18.58
N ASP A 259 -2.20 36.82 18.33
CA ASP A 259 -1.02 37.67 18.12
C ASP A 259 0.00 36.91 17.23
N SER A 260 1.12 37.54 16.95
CA SER A 260 2.19 36.97 16.15
C SER A 260 3.00 35.88 16.84
N GLN A 261 2.74 35.58 18.11
CA GLN A 261 3.48 34.58 18.89
C GLN A 261 2.78 33.24 18.99
N LEU A 262 1.45 33.23 19.01
CA LEU A 262 0.66 32.03 19.21
C LEU A 262 -0.17 31.69 17.97
N SER A 263 0.05 30.48 17.43
CA SER A 263 -0.78 29.87 16.40
C SER A 263 -1.31 28.53 16.92
N VAL A 264 -2.64 28.35 16.90
CA VAL A 264 -3.30 27.08 17.26
C VAL A 264 -4.17 26.64 16.11
N ARG A 265 -3.87 25.48 15.55
CA ARG A 265 -4.62 24.86 14.45
C ARG A 265 -5.31 23.58 14.93
N LEU A 266 -6.63 23.53 14.85
CA LEU A 266 -7.41 22.34 15.16
C LEU A 266 -8.00 21.76 13.88
N ILE A 267 -7.94 20.44 13.73
CA ILE A 267 -8.35 19.74 12.53
C ILE A 267 -9.22 18.54 12.93
N GLY A 268 -10.37 18.40 12.27
CA GLY A 268 -11.20 17.20 12.32
C GLY A 268 -11.52 16.72 10.92
N ASP A 269 -11.39 15.43 10.67
CA ASP A 269 -11.69 14.86 9.35
C ASP A 269 -12.36 13.49 9.45
N TYR A 270 -13.15 13.19 8.41
CA TYR A 270 -13.72 11.88 8.15
C TYR A 270 -13.64 11.59 6.65
N GLY A 271 -13.24 10.37 6.29
CA GLY A 271 -13.24 9.88 4.92
C GLY A 271 -13.75 8.46 4.85
N LYS A 272 -14.52 8.16 3.82
CA LYS A 272 -15.08 6.84 3.55
C LYS A 272 -14.72 6.36 2.14
N ILE A 273 -14.40 5.07 2.04
CA ILE A 273 -14.22 4.31 0.80
C ILE A 273 -15.19 3.13 0.86
N ASP A 274 -15.98 2.90 -0.20
CA ASP A 274 -16.89 1.75 -0.33
C ASP A 274 -16.81 1.23 -1.78
N GLU A 275 -15.79 0.41 -2.06
CA GLU A 275 -15.42 0.01 -3.41
C GLU A 275 -15.61 -1.49 -3.65
N ILE A 276 -15.91 -1.86 -4.88
CA ILE A 276 -15.96 -3.24 -5.36
C ILE A 276 -14.63 -3.56 -6.02
N CYS A 277 -13.71 -4.16 -5.31
CA CYS A 277 -12.35 -4.43 -5.80
C CYS A 277 -11.89 -5.84 -5.40
N CYS A 278 -11.16 -6.51 -6.22
CA CYS A 278 -10.54 -6.16 -7.50
C CYS A 278 -10.74 -7.27 -8.52
N GLY A 279 -10.79 -6.92 -9.80
CA GLY A 279 -10.79 -7.89 -10.88
C GLY A 279 -9.44 -8.60 -11.00
N VAL A 280 -9.46 -9.92 -11.04
CA VAL A 280 -8.28 -10.78 -11.21
C VAL A 280 -8.43 -11.60 -12.47
N VAL A 281 -7.36 -11.70 -13.26
CA VAL A 281 -7.32 -12.49 -14.49
C VAL A 281 -6.37 -13.69 -14.31
N ASN A 282 -6.73 -14.82 -14.90
CA ASN A 282 -5.84 -15.96 -15.04
C ASN A 282 -4.91 -15.72 -16.23
N VAL A 283 -3.62 -15.84 -16.01
CA VAL A 283 -2.58 -15.62 -17.06
C VAL A 283 -1.85 -16.90 -17.44
N ARG A 284 -2.03 -17.98 -16.66
CA ARG A 284 -1.55 -19.32 -16.95
C ARG A 284 -2.51 -20.33 -16.36
N GLN A 285 -2.96 -21.29 -17.16
CA GLN A 285 -3.86 -22.35 -16.78
C GLN A 285 -3.12 -23.65 -16.49
N SER A 286 -3.72 -24.50 -15.65
CA SER A 286 -3.21 -25.82 -15.25
C SER A 286 -4.29 -26.89 -15.26
N GLY A 287 -3.95 -28.11 -14.81
CA GLY A 287 -4.92 -29.16 -14.56
C GLY A 287 -5.98 -28.78 -13.52
N ALA A 288 -5.63 -27.91 -12.57
CA ALA A 288 -6.57 -27.38 -11.59
C ALA A 288 -7.63 -26.48 -12.25
N THR A 289 -7.26 -25.67 -13.24
CA THR A 289 -8.21 -24.88 -14.04
C THR A 289 -9.17 -25.78 -14.84
N ALA A 290 -8.67 -26.93 -15.35
CA ALA A 290 -9.54 -27.91 -16.01
C ALA A 290 -10.54 -28.51 -15.02
N ALA A 291 -10.15 -28.76 -13.76
CA ALA A 291 -11.06 -29.22 -12.71
C ALA A 291 -12.11 -28.15 -12.35
N VAL A 292 -11.74 -26.86 -12.30
CA VAL A 292 -12.71 -25.75 -12.15
C VAL A 292 -13.78 -25.82 -13.23
N ARG A 293 -13.38 -25.96 -14.50
CA ARG A 293 -14.33 -26.10 -15.62
C ARG A 293 -15.19 -27.37 -15.53
N ALA A 294 -14.62 -28.48 -15.07
CA ALA A 294 -15.34 -29.72 -14.94
C ALA A 294 -16.43 -29.70 -13.86
N VAL A 295 -16.31 -28.82 -12.84
CA VAL A 295 -17.38 -28.56 -11.87
C VAL A 295 -18.35 -27.46 -12.33
N GLY A 296 -18.24 -26.99 -13.59
CA GLY A 296 -19.10 -25.98 -14.17
C GLY A 296 -18.63 -24.53 -13.98
N GLY A 297 -17.45 -24.33 -13.38
CA GLY A 297 -16.85 -23.01 -13.21
C GLY A 297 -16.25 -22.44 -14.51
N GLN A 298 -16.06 -21.14 -14.53
CA GLN A 298 -15.47 -20.39 -15.64
C GLN A 298 -14.29 -19.56 -15.14
N VAL A 299 -13.31 -19.35 -16.00
CA VAL A 299 -12.18 -18.45 -15.85
C VAL A 299 -11.88 -17.82 -17.22
N ASN A 300 -11.27 -16.63 -17.25
CA ASN A 300 -10.88 -16.00 -18.51
C ASN A 300 -9.86 -16.85 -19.30
N ASP A 301 -9.79 -16.61 -20.61
CA ASP A 301 -8.68 -17.09 -21.43
C ASP A 301 -7.43 -16.22 -21.15
N PRO A 302 -6.25 -16.82 -20.91
CA PRO A 302 -5.00 -16.07 -20.76
C PRO A 302 -4.67 -15.17 -21.96
N ALA A 303 -5.16 -15.47 -23.16
CA ALA A 303 -4.99 -14.62 -24.34
C ALA A 303 -5.76 -13.30 -24.20
N ASP A 304 -6.92 -13.32 -23.53
CA ASP A 304 -7.83 -12.19 -23.36
C ASP A 304 -7.65 -11.48 -22.01
N ARG A 305 -6.49 -11.63 -21.38
CA ARG A 305 -6.20 -11.08 -20.04
C ARG A 305 -6.40 -9.57 -19.90
N PHE A 306 -6.46 -8.83 -21.01
CA PHE A 306 -6.70 -7.39 -21.06
C PHE A 306 -8.08 -6.99 -21.60
N ALA A 307 -9.00 -7.96 -21.75
CA ALA A 307 -10.37 -7.69 -22.21
C ALA A 307 -11.23 -6.95 -21.16
N ASN A 308 -10.73 -6.77 -19.92
CA ASN A 308 -11.48 -6.25 -18.78
C ASN A 308 -12.71 -7.10 -18.42
N GLU A 309 -12.61 -8.40 -18.63
CA GLU A 309 -13.63 -9.40 -18.28
C GLU A 309 -13.06 -10.40 -17.29
N VAL A 310 -13.80 -10.66 -16.23
CA VAL A 310 -13.44 -11.60 -15.15
C VAL A 310 -14.62 -12.49 -14.79
N TYR A 311 -14.38 -13.53 -14.00
CA TYR A 311 -15.39 -14.48 -13.56
C TYR A 311 -15.25 -14.68 -12.06
N GLY A 312 -16.22 -14.22 -11.29
CA GLY A 312 -16.29 -14.39 -9.84
C GLY A 312 -17.51 -15.17 -9.41
N ASN A 313 -17.48 -15.76 -8.22
CA ASN A 313 -18.63 -16.42 -7.60
C ASN A 313 -19.42 -15.49 -6.67
N HIS A 314 -18.82 -14.40 -6.20
CA HIS A 314 -19.48 -13.36 -5.42
C HIS A 314 -18.88 -11.98 -5.69
N VAL A 315 -19.58 -10.94 -5.26
CA VAL A 315 -19.14 -9.55 -5.42
C VAL A 315 -18.19 -9.19 -4.28
N PRO A 316 -16.90 -8.87 -4.57
CA PRO A 316 -15.96 -8.51 -3.52
C PRO A 316 -16.30 -7.15 -2.88
N ALA A 317 -15.81 -6.94 -1.66
CA ALA A 317 -16.00 -5.69 -0.91
C ALA A 317 -14.67 -5.13 -0.40
N ASN A 318 -14.55 -3.79 -0.45
CA ASN A 318 -13.45 -3.04 0.15
C ASN A 318 -14.02 -1.75 0.76
N LYS A 319 -14.15 -1.73 2.09
CA LYS A 319 -14.72 -0.61 2.83
C LYS A 319 -13.72 -0.08 3.84
N ILE A 320 -13.52 1.23 3.87
CA ILE A 320 -12.61 1.88 4.80
C ILE A 320 -13.26 3.13 5.34
N ASP A 321 -13.30 3.26 6.66
CA ASP A 321 -13.66 4.48 7.37
C ASP A 321 -12.43 5.01 8.10
N ASN A 322 -11.98 6.22 7.73
CA ASN A 322 -10.86 6.92 8.34
C ASN A 322 -11.34 8.21 8.99
N TYR A 323 -11.09 8.40 10.28
CA TYR A 323 -11.45 9.64 10.95
C TYR A 323 -10.57 9.96 12.15
N GLY A 324 -10.60 11.23 12.57
CA GLY A 324 -9.93 11.67 13.78
C GLY A 324 -9.80 13.16 13.93
N PHE A 325 -9.03 13.49 14.95
CA PHE A 325 -8.77 14.87 15.34
C PHE A 325 -7.30 15.09 15.54
N SER A 326 -6.81 16.29 15.23
CA SER A 326 -5.47 16.75 15.59
C SER A 326 -5.47 18.22 15.99
N GLY A 327 -4.51 18.57 16.83
CA GLY A 327 -4.25 19.95 17.23
C GLY A 327 -2.75 20.22 17.13
N GLU A 328 -2.40 21.32 16.47
CA GLU A 328 -1.05 21.86 16.37
C GLU A 328 -1.04 23.20 17.11
N VAL A 329 -0.02 23.38 17.94
CA VAL A 329 0.22 24.62 18.69
C VAL A 329 1.64 25.04 18.45
N ASP A 330 1.84 26.21 17.87
CA ASP A 330 3.13 26.85 17.71
C ASP A 330 3.17 28.09 18.59
N TYR A 331 4.26 28.22 19.38
CA TYR A 331 4.49 29.36 20.25
C TYR A 331 5.88 29.94 20.05
N GLU A 332 5.96 31.17 19.59
CA GLU A 332 7.22 31.86 19.29
C GLU A 332 7.67 32.71 20.47
N MET A 333 8.88 32.48 20.98
CA MET A 333 9.51 33.22 22.05
C MET A 333 10.84 33.78 21.58
N GLY A 334 10.81 34.81 20.72
CA GLY A 334 12.02 35.38 20.11
C GLY A 334 12.74 34.31 19.26
N PRO A 335 13.97 33.89 19.64
CA PRO A 335 14.72 32.91 18.85
C PRO A 335 14.26 31.45 19.04
N LEU A 336 13.30 31.21 19.93
CA LEU A 336 12.80 29.87 20.28
C LEU A 336 11.36 29.70 19.81
N THR A 337 11.09 28.68 18.99
CA THR A 337 9.75 28.22 18.64
C THR A 337 9.46 26.88 19.32
N LEU A 338 8.35 26.79 20.02
CA LEU A 338 7.84 25.56 20.61
C LEU A 338 6.65 25.07 19.78
N THR A 339 6.70 23.81 19.34
CA THR A 339 5.60 23.17 18.60
C THR A 339 5.10 21.96 19.36
N SER A 340 3.79 21.81 19.47
CA SER A 340 3.11 20.63 19.98
C SER A 340 2.09 20.13 18.99
N ILE A 341 2.17 18.83 18.60
CA ILE A 341 1.19 18.17 17.71
C ILE A 341 0.61 16.97 18.45
N THR A 342 -0.70 17.03 18.71
CA THR A 342 -1.47 15.95 19.34
C THR A 342 -2.46 15.40 18.34
N ALA A 343 -2.56 14.08 18.20
CA ALA A 343 -3.56 13.49 17.31
C ALA A 343 -4.13 12.17 17.84
N TYR A 344 -5.41 11.97 17.56
CA TYR A 344 -6.10 10.69 17.70
C TYR A 344 -6.74 10.32 16.36
N ARG A 345 -6.45 9.09 15.90
CA ARG A 345 -6.96 8.58 14.62
C ARG A 345 -7.61 7.21 14.82
N ARG A 346 -8.64 6.95 14.02
CA ARG A 346 -9.22 5.61 13.89
C ARG A 346 -9.42 5.26 12.43
N THR A 347 -9.11 4.01 12.10
CA THR A 347 -9.36 3.39 10.80
C THR A 347 -10.08 2.08 11.04
N ASP A 348 -11.24 1.92 10.43
CA ASP A 348 -11.99 0.66 10.37
C ASP A 348 -11.97 0.23 8.90
N SER A 349 -11.56 -1.01 8.61
CA SER A 349 -11.54 -1.54 7.24
C SER A 349 -12.13 -2.94 7.19
N PHE A 350 -13.02 -3.15 6.25
CA PHE A 350 -13.60 -4.45 5.92
C PHE A 350 -13.26 -4.81 4.48
N THR A 351 -12.75 -6.02 4.28
CA THR A 351 -12.46 -6.56 2.96
C THR A 351 -13.03 -7.97 2.86
N ASP A 352 -13.60 -8.30 1.71
CA ASP A 352 -13.99 -9.66 1.35
C ASP A 352 -13.61 -9.88 -0.12
N TYR A 353 -12.98 -11.00 -0.43
CA TYR A 353 -12.49 -11.29 -1.79
C TYR A 353 -13.01 -12.61 -2.28
N ASP A 354 -13.34 -12.67 -3.55
CA ASP A 354 -13.32 -13.93 -4.29
C ASP A 354 -11.88 -14.43 -4.37
N ALA A 355 -11.54 -15.43 -3.56
CA ALA A 355 -10.14 -15.85 -3.42
C ALA A 355 -9.72 -16.87 -4.47
N ASP A 356 -10.64 -17.64 -5.05
CA ASP A 356 -10.31 -18.63 -6.08
C ASP A 356 -10.34 -18.04 -7.51
N PHE A 357 -10.88 -16.81 -7.67
CA PHE A 357 -10.90 -16.05 -8.93
C PHE A 357 -11.53 -16.83 -10.10
N SER A 358 -12.61 -17.54 -9.79
CA SER A 358 -13.39 -18.31 -10.76
C SER A 358 -14.89 -18.20 -10.44
N SER A 359 -15.72 -18.57 -11.39
CA SER A 359 -17.16 -18.61 -11.11
C SER A 359 -17.61 -19.85 -10.30
N ALA A 360 -16.70 -20.77 -10.01
CA ALA A 360 -16.98 -21.90 -9.13
C ALA A 360 -16.91 -21.46 -7.67
N ASP A 361 -17.92 -21.80 -6.88
CA ASP A 361 -17.94 -21.56 -5.42
C ASP A 361 -17.01 -22.54 -4.70
N ILE A 362 -15.67 -22.38 -4.90
CA ILE A 362 -14.65 -23.18 -4.22
C ILE A 362 -14.32 -22.55 -2.88
N VAL A 363 -14.12 -21.22 -2.85
CA VAL A 363 -13.93 -20.43 -1.64
C VAL A 363 -15.13 -19.49 -1.49
N GLN A 364 -15.97 -19.75 -0.50
CA GLN A 364 -17.17 -18.95 -0.26
C GLN A 364 -16.88 -17.59 0.37
N THR A 365 -15.88 -17.51 1.25
CA THR A 365 -15.55 -16.32 2.03
C THR A 365 -14.04 -16.21 2.22
N ASN A 366 -13.50 -15.00 2.05
CA ASN A 366 -12.13 -14.63 2.44
C ASN A 366 -12.14 -13.20 2.98
N ALA A 367 -12.75 -13.05 4.15
CA ALA A 367 -13.05 -11.77 4.75
C ALA A 367 -12.07 -11.39 5.86
N SER A 368 -11.88 -10.08 6.05
CA SER A 368 -11.13 -9.49 7.14
C SER A 368 -11.76 -8.17 7.58
N ASP A 369 -12.02 -8.02 8.88
CA ASP A 369 -12.46 -6.79 9.57
C ASP A 369 -11.30 -6.32 10.45
N THR A 370 -10.73 -5.16 10.15
CA THR A 370 -9.55 -4.61 10.84
C THR A 370 -9.87 -3.25 11.44
N ARG A 371 -9.56 -3.07 12.71
CA ARG A 371 -9.75 -1.83 13.47
C ARG A 371 -8.42 -1.35 14.01
N ILE A 372 -8.06 -0.12 13.70
CA ILE A 372 -6.81 0.51 14.09
C ILE A 372 -7.14 1.80 14.84
N LYS A 373 -6.59 1.96 16.05
CA LYS A 373 -6.69 3.18 16.85
C LYS A 373 -5.29 3.66 17.15
N THR A 374 -5.00 4.91 16.83
CA THR A 374 -3.66 5.47 16.99
C THR A 374 -3.73 6.80 17.75
N PHE A 375 -2.90 6.96 18.77
CA PHE A 375 -2.65 8.22 19.46
C PHE A 375 -1.20 8.61 19.25
N THR A 376 -0.96 9.88 18.91
CA THR A 376 0.39 10.43 18.76
C THR A 376 0.51 11.77 19.47
N GLN A 377 1.70 12.02 20.04
CA GLN A 377 2.09 13.28 20.62
C GLN A 377 3.51 13.63 20.18
N GLU A 378 3.70 14.80 19.63
CA GLU A 378 5.01 15.35 19.31
C GLU A 378 5.22 16.69 20.03
N PHE A 379 6.41 16.87 20.59
CA PHE A 379 6.88 18.16 21.09
C PHE A 379 8.20 18.51 20.42
N ARG A 380 8.33 19.73 19.95
CA ARG A 380 9.56 20.27 19.35
C ARG A 380 9.92 21.61 19.95
N ALA A 381 11.21 21.85 20.05
CA ALA A 381 11.79 23.14 20.37
C ALA A 381 12.84 23.45 19.30
N THR A 382 12.63 24.50 18.50
CA THR A 382 13.56 24.99 17.50
C THR A 382 14.13 26.32 17.98
N ALA A 383 15.45 26.42 18.04
CA ALA A 383 16.14 27.60 18.50
C ALA A 383 17.19 28.09 17.50
N SER A 384 17.13 29.39 17.13
CA SER A 384 18.22 30.09 16.45
C SER A 384 19.10 30.73 17.52
N ILE A 385 20.18 30.01 17.93
CA ILE A 385 21.03 30.38 19.07
C ILE A 385 21.96 31.53 18.72
N ALA A 386 22.38 31.61 17.44
CA ALA A 386 23.16 32.67 16.85
C ALA A 386 22.96 32.65 15.34
N ASP A 387 23.42 33.70 14.63
CA ASP A 387 23.28 33.79 13.16
C ASP A 387 23.83 32.56 12.40
N LYS A 388 24.66 31.74 13.06
CA LYS A 388 25.35 30.57 12.47
C LYS A 388 24.98 29.23 13.10
N LEU A 389 24.04 29.21 14.05
CA LEU A 389 23.72 27.98 14.81
C LEU A 389 22.22 27.86 15.02
N THR A 390 21.61 26.86 14.42
CA THR A 390 20.23 26.49 14.66
C THR A 390 20.16 25.07 15.27
N ALA A 391 19.38 24.91 16.33
CA ALA A 391 19.17 23.64 17.01
C ALA A 391 17.70 23.29 17.06
N LEU A 392 17.40 22.02 16.86
CA LEU A 392 16.06 21.44 16.99
C LEU A 392 16.15 20.25 17.97
N PHE A 393 15.28 20.24 18.97
CA PHE A 393 15.09 19.13 19.90
C PHE A 393 13.63 18.68 19.85
N GLY A 394 13.39 17.39 20.03
CA GLY A 394 12.01 16.90 20.07
C GLY A 394 11.85 15.57 20.76
N ALA A 395 10.59 15.31 21.14
CA ALA A 395 10.12 14.06 21.71
C ALA A 395 8.85 13.61 20.98
N TYR A 396 8.73 12.32 20.73
CA TYR A 396 7.58 11.75 20.04
C TYR A 396 7.09 10.53 20.81
N TYR A 397 5.78 10.45 21.02
CA TYR A 397 5.08 9.30 21.59
C TYR A 397 4.06 8.74 20.60
N PHE A 398 3.98 7.43 20.52
CA PHE A 398 3.09 6.68 19.65
C PHE A 398 2.45 5.52 20.41
N ASN A 399 1.13 5.41 20.33
CA ASN A 399 0.38 4.28 20.86
C ASN A 399 -0.66 3.82 19.84
N GLU A 400 -0.61 2.53 19.47
CA GLU A 400 -1.50 1.95 18.47
C GLU A 400 -2.10 0.64 18.96
N HIS A 401 -3.38 0.46 18.70
CA HIS A 401 -4.11 -0.78 18.94
C HIS A 401 -4.69 -1.27 17.62
N ILE A 402 -4.35 -2.50 17.25
CA ILE A 402 -4.90 -3.21 16.10
C ILE A 402 -5.70 -4.40 16.60
N ALA A 403 -6.92 -4.56 16.10
CA ALA A 403 -7.74 -5.76 16.23
C ALA A 403 -8.18 -6.17 14.82
N GLN A 404 -8.02 -7.43 14.48
CA GLN A 404 -8.40 -7.97 13.18
C GLN A 404 -9.09 -9.31 13.40
N ASP A 405 -10.29 -9.44 12.83
CA ASP A 405 -11.08 -10.67 12.80
C ASP A 405 -11.35 -11.05 11.33
N GLY A 406 -11.38 -12.35 11.02
CA GLY A 406 -11.62 -12.78 9.65
C GLY A 406 -11.64 -14.28 9.49
N GLY A 407 -11.50 -14.73 8.25
CA GLY A 407 -11.42 -16.14 7.94
C GLY A 407 -11.54 -16.44 6.47
N ILE A 408 -11.35 -17.73 6.17
CA ILE A 408 -11.54 -18.30 4.84
C ILE A 408 -12.33 -19.59 4.97
N GLN A 409 -13.32 -19.78 4.12
CA GLN A 409 -14.23 -20.94 4.17
C GLN A 409 -14.43 -21.54 2.80
N TRP A 410 -14.53 -22.86 2.77
CA TRP A 410 -14.87 -23.61 1.57
C TRP A 410 -16.30 -23.35 1.13
N GLY A 411 -16.51 -23.24 -0.17
CA GLY A 411 -17.79 -23.13 -0.82
C GLY A 411 -18.42 -24.48 -1.17
N THR A 412 -19.57 -24.42 -1.83
CA THR A 412 -20.37 -25.61 -2.20
C THR A 412 -19.68 -26.48 -3.22
N GLN A 413 -18.81 -25.95 -4.06
CA GLN A 413 -18.09 -26.65 -5.12
C GLN A 413 -16.67 -27.10 -4.72
N ALA A 414 -16.19 -26.76 -3.51
CA ALA A 414 -14.87 -27.18 -3.03
C ALA A 414 -14.70 -28.70 -3.05
N ARG A 415 -15.68 -29.46 -2.52
CA ARG A 415 -15.59 -30.89 -2.44
C ARG A 415 -15.57 -31.60 -3.81
N PRO A 416 -16.48 -31.36 -4.78
CA PRO A 416 -16.39 -31.98 -6.10
C PRO A 416 -15.12 -31.50 -6.86
N TYR A 417 -14.70 -30.29 -6.70
CA TYR A 417 -13.45 -29.78 -7.28
C TYR A 417 -12.24 -30.58 -6.77
N VAL A 418 -12.08 -30.70 -5.45
CA VAL A 418 -10.94 -31.43 -4.86
C VAL A 418 -11.02 -32.92 -5.19
N ASP A 419 -12.22 -33.50 -5.31
CA ASP A 419 -12.38 -34.92 -5.76
C ASP A 419 -11.72 -35.12 -7.13
N LEU A 420 -11.91 -34.19 -8.07
CA LEU A 420 -11.25 -34.24 -9.39
C LEU A 420 -9.73 -34.12 -9.28
N LEU A 421 -9.21 -33.22 -8.40
CA LEU A 421 -7.79 -33.10 -8.18
C LEU A 421 -7.16 -34.38 -7.58
N VAL A 422 -7.85 -35.02 -6.62
CA VAL A 422 -7.40 -36.28 -6.02
C VAL A 422 -7.38 -37.37 -7.09
N ARG A 423 -8.43 -37.51 -7.89
CA ARG A 423 -8.48 -38.50 -9.01
C ARG A 423 -7.35 -38.23 -10.02
N GLY A 424 -7.15 -36.98 -10.41
CA GLY A 424 -6.11 -36.60 -11.35
C GLY A 424 -4.69 -36.91 -10.84
N SER A 425 -4.39 -36.58 -9.58
CA SER A 425 -3.07 -36.80 -8.97
C SER A 425 -2.77 -38.26 -8.67
N THR A 426 -3.80 -39.12 -8.57
CA THR A 426 -3.65 -40.52 -8.21
C THR A 426 -3.97 -41.48 -9.38
N GLY A 427 -4.16 -40.96 -10.60
CA GLY A 427 -4.56 -41.77 -11.76
C GLY A 427 -5.89 -42.48 -11.58
N GLY A 428 -6.81 -41.93 -10.81
CA GLY A 428 -8.12 -42.48 -10.50
C GLY A 428 -8.14 -43.48 -9.33
N ALA A 429 -7.00 -43.76 -8.72
CA ALA A 429 -6.91 -44.75 -7.63
C ALA A 429 -7.62 -44.31 -6.34
N LEU A 430 -7.64 -43.00 -6.09
CA LEU A 430 -8.28 -42.38 -4.91
C LEU A 430 -9.33 -41.35 -5.32
N ASN A 431 -10.28 -41.15 -4.43
CA ASN A 431 -11.28 -40.05 -4.50
C ASN A 431 -11.65 -39.64 -3.08
N VAL A 432 -12.30 -38.48 -2.92
CA VAL A 432 -12.61 -37.91 -1.61
C VAL A 432 -13.51 -38.85 -0.78
N PRO A 433 -14.61 -39.43 -1.30
CA PRO A 433 -15.43 -40.38 -0.54
C PRO A 433 -14.63 -41.60 -0.04
N LEU A 434 -13.76 -42.18 -0.87
CA LEU A 434 -12.91 -43.32 -0.48
C LEU A 434 -11.94 -42.94 0.63
N LEU A 435 -11.32 -41.74 0.56
CA LEU A 435 -10.44 -41.24 1.62
C LEU A 435 -11.20 -41.07 2.94
N GLU A 436 -12.39 -40.48 2.93
CA GLU A 436 -13.23 -40.31 4.12
C GLU A 436 -13.55 -41.67 4.78
N GLN A 437 -14.00 -42.65 3.98
CA GLN A 437 -14.31 -43.98 4.47
C GLN A 437 -13.06 -44.66 5.04
N THR A 438 -11.94 -44.60 4.32
CA THR A 438 -10.69 -45.27 4.69
C THR A 438 -10.12 -44.70 6.00
N PHE A 439 -9.97 -43.37 6.09
CA PHE A 439 -9.45 -42.74 7.32
C PHE A 439 -10.38 -42.97 8.50
N GLY A 440 -11.69 -42.84 8.32
CA GLY A 440 -12.67 -43.15 9.36
C GLY A 440 -12.57 -44.57 9.87
N ALA A 441 -12.48 -45.54 8.98
CA ALA A 441 -12.37 -46.97 9.33
C ALA A 441 -11.06 -47.26 10.09
N LEU A 442 -9.93 -46.69 9.63
CA LEU A 442 -8.63 -46.88 10.28
C LEU A 442 -8.56 -46.23 11.68
N GLU A 443 -9.38 -45.24 11.94
CA GLU A 443 -9.52 -44.62 13.26
C GLU A 443 -10.57 -45.31 14.15
N GLY A 444 -11.20 -46.38 13.68
CA GLY A 444 -12.27 -47.09 14.40
C GLY A 444 -13.62 -46.38 14.41
N ALA A 445 -13.81 -45.38 13.56
CA ALA A 445 -15.01 -44.56 13.44
C ALA A 445 -15.39 -44.40 11.95
N PRO A 446 -15.91 -45.44 11.25
CA PRO A 446 -16.07 -45.45 9.80
C PRO A 446 -16.92 -44.30 9.20
N THR A 447 -17.81 -43.71 10.00
CA THR A 447 -18.67 -42.60 9.56
C THR A 447 -18.12 -41.21 9.92
N ARG A 448 -16.99 -41.14 10.64
CA ARG A 448 -16.46 -39.88 11.20
C ARG A 448 -16.24 -38.76 10.16
N TYR A 449 -15.75 -39.15 8.99
CA TYR A 449 -15.39 -38.21 7.94
C TYR A 449 -16.36 -38.18 6.76
N ILE A 450 -17.37 -39.03 6.73
CA ILE A 450 -18.31 -39.12 5.60
C ILE A 450 -18.97 -37.73 5.35
N GLY A 451 -18.75 -37.17 4.16
CA GLY A 451 -19.25 -35.85 3.76
C GLY A 451 -18.56 -34.64 4.40
N ARG A 452 -17.42 -34.86 5.11
CA ARG A 452 -16.76 -33.78 5.87
C ARG A 452 -15.50 -33.24 5.23
N PHE A 453 -14.86 -33.94 4.29
CA PHE A 453 -13.67 -33.36 3.66
C PHE A 453 -14.09 -32.31 2.65
N PHE A 454 -13.52 -31.10 2.78
CA PHE A 454 -13.83 -29.94 1.95
C PHE A 454 -15.33 -29.58 1.96
N GLY A 455 -15.98 -29.77 3.09
CA GLY A 455 -17.39 -29.43 3.26
C GLY A 455 -17.60 -27.93 3.29
N GLN A 456 -18.71 -27.45 2.75
CA GLN A 456 -19.12 -26.04 2.79
C GLN A 456 -19.06 -25.49 4.22
N GLY A 457 -18.50 -24.29 4.38
CA GLY A 457 -18.37 -23.59 5.65
C GLY A 457 -17.23 -24.10 6.54
N GLN A 458 -16.48 -25.14 6.13
CA GLN A 458 -15.22 -25.51 6.79
C GLN A 458 -14.10 -24.56 6.34
N GLY A 459 -13.14 -24.33 7.23
CA GLY A 459 -12.02 -23.45 6.92
C GLY A 459 -11.29 -22.96 8.16
N LEU A 460 -10.85 -21.71 8.12
CA LEU A 460 -10.18 -21.02 9.21
C LEU A 460 -11.05 -19.86 9.71
N SER A 461 -11.12 -19.72 11.04
CA SER A 461 -11.52 -18.51 11.75
C SER A 461 -10.29 -17.89 12.37
N GLU A 462 -10.08 -16.61 12.16
CA GLU A 462 -8.85 -15.88 12.48
C GLU A 462 -9.15 -14.66 13.34
N SER A 463 -8.43 -14.50 14.47
CA SER A 463 -8.49 -13.30 15.28
C SER A 463 -7.08 -12.92 15.70
N TYR A 464 -6.74 -11.65 15.51
CA TYR A 464 -5.44 -11.07 15.84
C TYR A 464 -5.62 -9.81 16.65
N ALA A 465 -4.73 -9.61 17.62
CA ALA A 465 -4.64 -8.37 18.36
C ALA A 465 -3.17 -7.95 18.50
N MET A 466 -2.91 -6.65 18.34
CA MET A 466 -1.59 -6.09 18.59
C MET A 466 -1.72 -4.72 19.27
N LYS A 467 -0.92 -4.51 20.29
CA LYS A 467 -0.69 -3.22 20.91
C LYS A 467 0.76 -2.82 20.64
N ASN A 468 0.96 -1.64 20.06
CA ASN A 468 2.27 -1.08 19.82
C ASN A 468 2.45 0.23 20.59
N GLU A 469 3.52 0.35 21.35
CA GLU A 469 3.91 1.55 22.08
C GLU A 469 5.34 1.91 21.72
N ALA A 470 5.55 3.16 21.30
CA ALA A 470 6.89 3.64 20.96
C ALA A 470 7.11 5.07 21.44
N TYR A 471 8.36 5.39 21.76
CA TYR A 471 8.79 6.77 22.02
C TYR A 471 10.14 7.03 21.35
N SER A 472 10.34 8.27 20.95
CA SER A 472 11.58 8.74 20.36
C SER A 472 12.00 10.06 20.99
N LEU A 473 13.31 10.23 21.17
CA LEU A 473 13.94 11.51 21.50
C LEU A 473 14.92 11.86 20.37
N PHE A 474 14.83 13.05 19.85
CA PHE A 474 15.64 13.46 18.69
C PHE A 474 16.20 14.87 18.84
N ALA A 475 17.36 15.07 18.23
CA ALA A 475 18.01 16.36 18.14
C ALA A 475 18.70 16.52 16.78
N GLN A 476 18.72 17.75 16.26
CA GLN A 476 19.48 18.15 15.07
C GLN A 476 20.09 19.51 15.30
N ILE A 477 21.31 19.68 14.84
CA ILE A 477 22.05 20.94 14.88
C ILE A 477 22.54 21.25 13.48
N ASP A 478 22.31 22.49 13.02
CA ASP A 478 22.87 23.04 11.81
C ASP A 478 23.84 24.18 12.20
N PHE A 479 25.05 24.03 11.76
CA PHE A 479 26.15 24.98 12.06
C PHE A 479 26.77 25.52 10.77
N GLN A 480 26.93 26.81 10.67
CA GLN A 480 27.55 27.51 9.54
C GLN A 480 28.95 28.01 9.93
N PRO A 481 29.99 27.15 9.85
CA PRO A 481 31.35 27.54 10.22
C PRO A 481 31.94 28.64 9.32
N LEU A 482 31.54 28.64 8.05
CA LEU A 482 31.96 29.58 7.01
C LEU A 482 30.71 29.99 6.21
N ASP A 483 30.81 31.15 5.56
CA ASP A 483 29.77 31.63 4.67
C ASP A 483 29.56 30.63 3.52
N GLY A 484 28.31 30.24 3.29
CA GLY A 484 27.91 29.25 2.31
C GLY A 484 28.14 27.79 2.72
N LEU A 485 28.83 27.48 3.84
CA LEU A 485 28.99 26.09 4.32
C LEU A 485 28.08 25.81 5.50
N THR A 486 27.17 24.87 5.37
CA THR A 486 26.33 24.38 6.46
C THR A 486 26.69 22.93 6.77
N VAL A 487 26.95 22.62 8.04
CA VAL A 487 27.18 21.27 8.54
C VAL A 487 26.00 20.87 9.44
N THR A 488 25.33 19.77 9.12
CA THR A 488 24.18 19.24 9.87
C THR A 488 24.56 17.96 10.58
N GLY A 489 24.32 17.88 11.88
CA GLY A 489 24.41 16.67 12.68
C GLY A 489 23.09 16.37 13.39
N GLY A 490 22.61 15.15 13.34
CA GLY A 490 21.36 14.76 13.99
C GLY A 490 21.42 13.37 14.60
N ILE A 491 20.65 13.16 15.66
CA ILE A 491 20.53 11.89 16.39
C ILE A 491 19.09 11.66 16.82
N ASN A 492 18.67 10.39 16.83
CA ASN A 492 17.36 9.94 17.34
C ASN A 492 17.53 8.64 18.09
N TYR A 493 17.03 8.58 19.32
CA TYR A 493 16.83 7.33 20.04
C TYR A 493 15.36 6.93 19.96
N THR A 494 15.08 5.70 19.54
CA THR A 494 13.74 5.12 19.45
C THR A 494 13.67 3.83 20.27
N HIS A 495 12.63 3.73 21.11
CA HIS A 495 12.18 2.49 21.74
C HIS A 495 10.82 2.09 21.17
N ASP A 496 10.67 0.84 20.75
CA ASP A 496 9.42 0.26 20.26
C ASP A 496 9.12 -1.04 20.97
N LYS A 497 7.88 -1.19 21.42
CA LYS A 497 7.39 -2.40 22.09
C LYS A 497 6.07 -2.81 21.46
N LYS A 498 5.95 -4.10 21.13
CA LYS A 498 4.70 -4.71 20.69
C LYS A 498 4.33 -5.87 21.59
N ASP A 499 3.06 -5.91 21.99
CA ASP A 499 2.41 -7.06 22.60
C ASP A 499 1.34 -7.55 21.61
N PHE A 500 1.37 -8.82 21.22
CA PHE A 500 0.45 -9.35 20.21
C PHE A 500 -0.05 -10.75 20.57
N SER A 501 -1.21 -11.09 20.00
CA SER A 501 -1.82 -12.41 20.16
C SER A 501 -2.47 -12.86 18.85
N THR A 502 -2.49 -14.18 18.63
CA THR A 502 -3.17 -14.82 17.52
C THR A 502 -4.11 -15.89 18.05
N ASN A 503 -5.29 -16.00 17.45
CA ASN A 503 -6.23 -17.09 17.70
C ASN A 503 -6.79 -17.56 16.34
N ILE A 504 -6.14 -18.58 15.79
CA ILE A 504 -6.50 -19.16 14.51
C ILE A 504 -7.03 -20.56 14.79
N GLN A 505 -8.25 -20.83 14.37
CA GLN A 505 -8.92 -22.12 14.54
C GLN A 505 -9.26 -22.71 13.18
N SER A 506 -8.88 -23.96 12.96
CA SER A 506 -9.25 -24.72 11.78
C SER A 506 -10.31 -25.77 12.13
N ASN A 507 -11.39 -25.80 11.36
CA ASN A 507 -12.36 -26.89 11.37
C ASN A 507 -12.31 -27.73 10.07
N ASP A 508 -11.26 -27.52 9.24
CA ASP A 508 -10.98 -28.33 8.04
C ASP A 508 -10.53 -29.75 8.46
N ALA A 509 -11.45 -30.68 8.30
CA ALA A 509 -11.24 -32.07 8.72
C ALA A 509 -10.09 -32.75 7.96
N PHE A 510 -9.92 -32.44 6.64
CA PHE A 510 -8.85 -33.02 5.83
C PHE A 510 -7.47 -32.42 6.15
N ALA A 511 -7.40 -31.14 6.33
CA ALA A 511 -6.15 -30.45 6.65
C ALA A 511 -5.60 -30.84 8.04
N SER A 512 -6.46 -31.35 8.93
CA SER A 512 -6.10 -31.82 10.27
C SER A 512 -5.54 -33.25 10.30
N LEU A 513 -5.58 -34.00 9.18
CA LEU A 513 -5.08 -35.37 9.15
C LEU A 513 -3.55 -35.44 9.18
N ASN A 514 -2.96 -36.21 10.05
CA ASN A 514 -1.55 -36.57 10.02
C ASN A 514 -1.31 -37.78 9.14
N PHE A 515 -0.92 -37.62 7.90
CA PHE A 515 -0.67 -38.73 6.97
C PHE A 515 0.44 -39.68 7.40
N ASN A 516 1.25 -39.32 8.40
CA ASN A 516 2.27 -40.19 9.00
C ASN A 516 1.77 -40.94 10.26
N ASP A 517 0.52 -40.74 10.67
CA ASP A 517 -0.07 -41.47 11.81
C ASP A 517 0.10 -42.98 11.65
N PRO A 518 0.63 -43.69 12.67
CA PRO A 518 0.80 -45.14 12.61
C PRO A 518 -0.48 -45.92 12.27
N ARG A 519 -1.66 -45.42 12.62
CA ARG A 519 -2.94 -46.02 12.28
C ARG A 519 -3.17 -46.13 10.79
N TYR A 520 -2.56 -45.29 9.98
CA TYR A 520 -2.68 -45.30 8.52
C TYR A 520 -1.62 -46.18 7.81
N ALA A 521 -0.74 -46.86 8.56
CA ALA A 521 0.27 -47.76 7.98
C ALA A 521 -0.30 -48.84 7.05
N PRO A 522 -1.43 -49.51 7.36
CA PRO A 522 -2.03 -50.47 6.43
C PRO A 522 -2.42 -49.85 5.08
N PHE A 523 -2.95 -48.63 5.10
CA PHE A 523 -3.33 -47.92 3.86
C PHE A 523 -2.09 -47.49 3.05
N ARG A 524 -1.06 -46.98 3.71
CA ARG A 524 0.23 -46.66 3.05
C ARG A 524 0.85 -47.93 2.44
N ASN A 525 0.84 -49.07 3.16
CA ASN A 525 1.31 -50.33 2.65
C ASN A 525 0.57 -50.73 1.35
N GLN A 526 -0.76 -50.65 1.36
CA GLN A 526 -1.59 -50.97 0.19
C GLN A 526 -1.26 -50.04 -1.01
N LEU A 527 -1.10 -48.73 -0.79
CA LEU A 527 -0.75 -47.79 -1.84
C LEU A 527 0.67 -48.03 -2.41
N ILE A 528 1.66 -48.31 -1.55
CA ILE A 528 3.05 -48.63 -1.97
C ILE A 528 3.02 -49.92 -2.78
N LEU A 529 2.35 -50.97 -2.30
CA LEU A 529 2.21 -52.27 -2.97
C LEU A 529 1.59 -52.09 -4.36
N GLY A 530 0.45 -51.41 -4.45
CA GLY A 530 -0.23 -51.17 -5.73
C GLY A 530 0.67 -50.43 -6.74
N ARG A 531 1.43 -49.43 -6.31
CA ARG A 531 2.39 -48.73 -7.17
C ARG A 531 3.53 -49.63 -7.66
N LEU A 532 4.10 -50.47 -6.78
CA LEU A 532 5.19 -51.38 -7.14
C LEU A 532 4.71 -52.44 -8.12
N LEU A 533 3.49 -52.99 -7.94
CA LEU A 533 2.90 -53.96 -8.89
C LEU A 533 2.66 -53.30 -10.26
N GLN A 534 2.21 -52.05 -10.32
CA GLN A 534 2.07 -51.32 -11.59
C GLN A 534 3.43 -51.10 -12.29
N GLN A 535 4.50 -51.00 -11.53
CA GLN A 535 5.87 -50.90 -12.03
C GLN A 535 6.47 -52.27 -12.44
N GLY A 536 5.71 -53.32 -12.33
CA GLY A 536 6.16 -54.69 -12.72
C GLY A 536 7.02 -55.40 -11.67
N VAL A 537 7.07 -54.91 -10.42
CA VAL A 537 7.81 -55.59 -9.35
C VAL A 537 7.10 -56.86 -8.98
N PRO A 538 7.79 -58.01 -8.85
CA PRO A 538 7.18 -59.29 -8.49
C PRO A 538 6.38 -59.18 -7.16
N PRO A 539 5.21 -59.82 -7.04
CA PRO A 539 4.29 -59.61 -5.89
C PRO A 539 4.93 -59.85 -4.52
N GLY A 540 5.73 -60.91 -4.35
CA GLY A 540 6.40 -61.14 -3.07
C GLY A 540 7.44 -60.11 -2.68
N GLN A 541 8.17 -59.61 -3.67
CA GLN A 541 9.17 -58.53 -3.47
C GLN A 541 8.44 -57.21 -3.22
N ALA A 542 7.39 -56.89 -3.97
CA ALA A 542 6.58 -55.73 -3.80
C ALA A 542 5.98 -55.64 -2.41
N GLN A 543 5.42 -56.74 -1.88
CA GLN A 543 4.87 -56.83 -0.52
C GLN A 543 5.94 -56.64 0.54
N ALA A 544 7.13 -57.23 0.39
CA ALA A 544 8.25 -57.02 1.34
C ALA A 544 8.69 -55.56 1.39
N ILE A 545 8.86 -54.90 0.23
CA ILE A 545 9.22 -53.47 0.11
C ILE A 545 8.12 -52.59 0.73
N ALA A 546 6.83 -52.85 0.45
CA ALA A 546 5.71 -52.10 0.98
C ALA A 546 5.67 -52.20 2.51
N THR A 547 5.85 -53.36 3.09
CA THR A 547 5.86 -53.58 4.52
C THR A 547 7.02 -52.87 5.21
N ALA A 548 8.23 -52.93 4.62
CA ALA A 548 9.39 -52.23 5.14
C ALA A 548 9.26 -50.70 5.12
N ASN A 549 8.50 -50.14 4.17
CA ASN A 549 8.39 -48.71 3.96
C ASN A 549 7.05 -48.10 4.44
N GLN A 550 6.11 -48.87 4.95
CA GLN A 550 4.79 -48.32 5.36
C GLN A 550 4.83 -47.26 6.45
N ASN A 551 5.92 -47.21 7.24
CA ASN A 551 6.15 -46.21 8.28
C ASN A 551 7.29 -45.27 7.92
N ASN A 552 7.82 -45.31 6.70
CA ASN A 552 8.83 -44.37 6.24
C ASN A 552 8.16 -43.11 5.70
N PRO A 553 8.33 -41.95 6.35
CA PRO A 553 7.72 -40.69 5.89
C PRO A 553 8.13 -40.28 4.47
N ALA A 554 9.37 -40.58 4.04
CA ALA A 554 9.87 -40.23 2.72
C ALA A 554 9.23 -41.12 1.60
N ALA A 555 8.83 -42.33 1.94
CA ALA A 555 8.16 -43.26 1.03
C ALA A 555 6.63 -43.19 1.08
N ASN A 556 6.04 -42.29 1.86
CA ASN A 556 4.61 -42.18 2.08
C ASN A 556 3.87 -41.67 0.84
N PRO A 557 3.04 -42.48 0.15
CA PRO A 557 2.32 -42.04 -1.05
C PRO A 557 1.28 -40.94 -0.76
N LEU A 558 0.80 -40.81 0.49
CA LEU A 558 -0.14 -39.76 0.90
C LEU A 558 0.50 -38.37 0.89
N ASN A 559 1.83 -38.26 0.81
CA ASN A 559 2.49 -36.99 0.66
C ASN A 559 2.04 -36.22 -0.59
N ALA A 560 1.61 -36.95 -1.65
CA ALA A 560 1.02 -36.30 -2.83
C ALA A 560 -0.27 -35.49 -2.53
N LEU A 561 -0.96 -35.81 -1.45
CA LEU A 561 -2.18 -35.11 -1.02
C LEU A 561 -1.93 -33.94 -0.06
N ARG A 562 -0.68 -33.74 0.41
CA ARG A 562 -0.35 -32.64 1.34
C ARG A 562 -0.61 -31.28 0.73
N GLY A 563 -0.43 -31.12 -0.57
CA GLY A 563 -0.76 -29.89 -1.28
C GLY A 563 -2.24 -29.50 -1.23
N LEU A 564 -3.13 -30.43 -0.83
CA LEU A 564 -4.56 -30.19 -0.64
C LEU A 564 -4.93 -29.84 0.82
N GLN A 565 -3.98 -29.88 1.75
CA GLN A 565 -4.19 -29.47 3.15
C GLN A 565 -3.99 -27.95 3.27
N PHE A 566 -4.85 -27.17 2.60
CA PHE A 566 -4.71 -25.71 2.48
C PHE A 566 -4.88 -24.96 3.79
N LEU A 567 -5.71 -25.48 4.72
CA LEU A 567 -6.16 -24.75 5.91
C LEU A 567 -5.85 -25.56 7.19
N PRO A 568 -4.55 -25.86 7.46
CA PRO A 568 -4.14 -26.70 8.59
C PRO A 568 -4.40 -26.00 9.92
N PRO A 569 -4.44 -26.76 11.04
CA PRO A 569 -4.45 -26.16 12.37
C PRO A 569 -3.15 -25.41 12.67
N PHE A 570 -3.22 -24.38 13.53
CA PHE A 570 -2.12 -23.52 13.92
C PHE A 570 -1.86 -23.54 15.42
N LEU A 571 -0.62 -23.28 15.81
CA LEU A 571 -0.26 -23.01 17.19
C LEU A 571 -0.36 -21.50 17.44
N ASN A 572 -1.27 -21.10 18.30
CA ASN A 572 -1.55 -19.70 18.59
C ASN A 572 -0.51 -19.04 19.52
N LEU A 573 -0.48 -17.73 19.55
CA LEU A 573 0.36 -16.89 20.42
C LEU A 573 -0.49 -16.06 21.37
N PRO A 574 -0.01 -15.77 22.57
CA PRO A 574 1.17 -16.35 23.23
C PRO A 574 0.97 -17.83 23.61
N ASN A 575 2.06 -18.56 23.75
CA ASN A 575 2.06 -19.97 24.15
C ASN A 575 3.25 -20.26 25.10
N ALA A 576 3.50 -21.53 25.46
CA ALA A 576 4.57 -21.89 26.39
C ALA A 576 6.00 -21.65 25.85
N VAL A 577 6.17 -21.37 24.56
CA VAL A 577 7.45 -21.12 23.89
C VAL A 577 7.69 -19.63 23.67
N GLU A 578 6.64 -18.86 23.40
CA GLU A 578 6.70 -17.45 23.07
C GLU A 578 5.72 -16.63 23.92
N ASP A 579 6.15 -15.44 24.32
CA ASP A 579 5.35 -14.52 25.13
C ASP A 579 4.53 -13.52 24.31
N GLY A 580 4.56 -13.59 22.98
CA GLY A 580 3.84 -12.69 22.09
C GLY A 580 4.35 -11.25 22.12
N ARG A 581 5.67 -11.04 22.31
CA ARG A 581 6.26 -9.70 22.47
C ARG A 581 7.45 -9.47 21.57
N THR A 582 7.59 -8.23 21.10
CA THR A 582 8.84 -7.71 20.52
C THR A 582 9.27 -6.43 21.26
N ARG A 583 10.57 -6.20 21.34
CA ARG A 583 11.15 -4.98 21.92
C ARG A 583 12.36 -4.58 21.10
N ASP A 584 12.34 -3.37 20.58
CA ASP A 584 13.40 -2.82 19.75
C ASP A 584 13.92 -1.53 20.35
N ASN A 585 15.24 -1.37 20.29
CA ASN A 585 15.93 -0.13 20.63
C ASN A 585 16.85 0.24 19.48
N ASN A 586 16.83 1.49 19.04
CA ASN A 586 17.68 1.93 17.97
C ASN A 586 18.15 3.37 18.15
N VAL A 587 19.38 3.63 17.71
CA VAL A 587 19.91 4.97 17.54
C VAL A 587 20.10 5.20 16.05
N SER A 588 19.34 6.14 15.50
CA SER A 588 19.52 6.65 14.12
C SER A 588 20.26 7.97 14.18
N TRP A 589 21.11 8.23 13.18
CA TRP A 589 21.87 9.47 13.10
C TRP A 589 22.05 9.93 11.66
N THR A 590 22.33 11.22 11.48
CA THR A 590 22.70 11.82 10.21
C THR A 590 23.88 12.75 10.38
N ALA A 591 24.74 12.80 9.37
CA ALA A 591 25.79 13.80 9.23
C ALA A 591 25.81 14.27 7.77
N ARG A 592 25.64 15.57 7.54
CA ARG A 592 25.56 16.17 6.21
C ARG A 592 26.36 17.45 6.16
N ALA A 593 26.82 17.81 4.97
CA ALA A 593 27.39 19.11 4.67
C ALA A 593 26.78 19.62 3.37
N SER A 594 26.45 20.88 3.30
CA SER A 594 26.08 21.60 2.07
C SER A 594 26.95 22.83 1.91
N TYR A 595 27.28 23.13 0.65
CA TYR A 595 28.15 24.27 0.32
C TYR A 595 27.58 25.02 -0.89
N ASP A 596 27.33 26.29 -0.71
CA ASP A 596 26.94 27.23 -1.78
C ASP A 596 28.18 27.58 -2.62
N LEU A 597 28.40 26.77 -3.69
CA LEU A 597 29.51 27.01 -4.61
C LEU A 597 29.38 28.40 -5.31
N THR A 598 28.14 28.75 -5.62
CA THR A 598 27.70 30.06 -6.12
C THR A 598 26.34 30.38 -5.53
N ARG A 599 25.79 31.57 -5.81
CA ARG A 599 24.43 31.92 -5.40
C ARG A 599 23.33 31.06 -6.07
N THR A 600 23.69 30.32 -7.11
CA THR A 600 22.77 29.53 -7.92
C THR A 600 23.10 28.03 -7.88
N ILE A 601 24.18 27.60 -7.25
CA ILE A 601 24.63 26.22 -7.20
C ILE A 601 24.97 25.82 -5.77
N ASN A 602 24.25 24.88 -5.21
CA ASN A 602 24.53 24.23 -3.93
C ASN A 602 25.01 22.79 -4.15
N LEU A 603 26.08 22.42 -3.47
CA LEU A 603 26.60 21.05 -3.41
C LEU A 603 26.31 20.48 -2.03
N TYR A 604 25.89 19.23 -1.95
CA TYR A 604 25.73 18.56 -0.66
C TYR A 604 26.25 17.13 -0.68
N ALA A 605 26.65 16.65 0.49
CA ALA A 605 26.97 15.26 0.72
C ALA A 605 26.63 14.86 2.15
N GLY A 606 26.29 13.58 2.34
CA GLY A 606 25.95 13.11 3.67
C GLY A 606 25.77 11.62 3.82
N VAL A 607 25.65 11.22 5.07
CA VAL A 607 25.31 9.88 5.51
C VAL A 607 24.09 9.96 6.42
N ALA A 608 23.10 9.10 6.18
CA ALA A 608 21.93 9.00 7.02
C ALA A 608 21.66 7.53 7.36
N THR A 609 21.21 7.28 8.59
CA THR A 609 20.76 5.97 9.03
C THR A 609 19.26 5.96 9.26
N GLY A 610 18.65 4.79 9.07
CA GLY A 610 17.22 4.60 9.25
C GLY A 610 16.89 3.33 9.99
N PHE A 611 15.70 3.30 10.55
CA PHE A 611 15.20 2.22 11.36
C PHE A 611 13.73 1.92 11.03
N LYS A 612 13.44 0.63 10.93
CA LYS A 612 12.08 0.11 10.90
C LYS A 612 11.97 -0.95 11.99
N ALA A 613 10.97 -0.84 12.84
CA ALA A 613 10.76 -1.75 13.94
C ALA A 613 10.41 -3.17 13.47
N SER A 614 10.52 -4.15 14.36
CA SER A 614 10.06 -5.52 14.13
C SER A 614 8.62 -5.54 13.66
N SER A 615 8.34 -6.34 12.62
CA SER A 615 7.00 -6.60 12.12
C SER A 615 6.47 -7.92 12.65
N VAL A 616 5.16 -7.98 12.85
CA VAL A 616 4.45 -9.18 13.29
C VAL A 616 3.59 -9.69 12.14
N ASN A 617 3.60 -10.99 11.91
CA ASN A 617 2.77 -11.61 10.88
C ASN A 617 1.34 -11.83 11.42
N LEU A 618 0.46 -10.84 11.26
CA LEU A 618 -0.98 -10.96 11.56
C LEU A 618 -1.72 -11.53 10.34
N SER A 619 -1.32 -12.72 9.91
CA SER A 619 -1.98 -13.45 8.84
C SER A 619 -1.99 -14.95 9.15
N ARG A 620 -2.75 -15.73 8.38
CA ARG A 620 -2.89 -17.18 8.56
C ARG A 620 -1.59 -17.98 8.42
N ASP A 621 -0.52 -17.38 7.94
CA ASP A 621 0.82 -17.97 7.92
C ASP A 621 1.71 -17.56 9.11
N SER A 622 1.11 -17.05 10.20
CA SER A 622 1.81 -16.75 11.46
C SER A 622 2.24 -18.05 12.17
N ARG A 623 3.26 -18.70 11.65
CA ARG A 623 3.74 -20.00 12.12
C ARG A 623 4.97 -19.84 13.02
N PRO A 624 5.23 -20.80 13.96
CA PRO A 624 6.45 -20.79 14.74
C PRO A 624 7.71 -20.74 13.87
N THR A 625 8.77 -20.13 14.36
CA THR A 625 10.05 -20.17 13.66
C THR A 625 10.68 -21.56 13.73
N PRO A 626 11.60 -21.96 12.83
CA PRO A 626 12.33 -23.22 12.92
C PRO A 626 13.11 -23.38 14.25
N ALA A 627 13.55 -22.28 14.85
CA ALA A 627 14.25 -22.29 16.14
C ALA A 627 13.34 -22.73 17.31
N ASP A 628 12.02 -22.56 17.19
CA ASP A 628 11.05 -22.93 18.24
C ASP A 628 10.77 -24.44 18.29
N GLN A 629 11.14 -25.20 17.25
CA GLN A 629 10.79 -26.61 17.11
C GLN A 629 11.16 -27.45 18.35
N ALA A 630 12.37 -27.28 18.84
CA ALA A 630 12.85 -28.04 20.01
C ALA A 630 12.06 -27.69 21.28
N ALA A 631 11.79 -26.40 21.47
CA ALA A 631 11.03 -25.89 22.63
C ALA A 631 9.56 -26.34 22.58
N ILE A 632 8.92 -26.29 21.42
CA ILE A 632 7.55 -26.77 21.18
C ILE A 632 7.43 -28.26 21.46
N THR A 633 8.41 -29.05 21.00
CA THR A 633 8.47 -30.50 21.26
C THR A 633 8.64 -30.78 22.72
N ALA A 634 9.55 -30.05 23.41
CA ALA A 634 9.78 -30.19 24.85
C ALA A 634 8.55 -29.79 25.69
N ALA A 635 7.81 -28.77 25.26
CA ALA A 635 6.58 -28.31 25.91
C ALA A 635 5.37 -29.22 25.63
N GLY A 636 5.45 -30.17 24.69
CA GLY A 636 4.34 -31.06 24.30
C GLY A 636 3.15 -30.33 23.64
N ILE A 637 3.35 -29.15 23.08
CA ILE A 637 2.28 -28.31 22.48
C ILE A 637 2.26 -28.32 20.96
N GLY A 638 3.01 -29.24 20.30
CA GLY A 638 2.99 -29.38 18.85
C GLY A 638 1.60 -29.71 18.32
N VAL A 639 1.22 -29.09 17.19
CA VAL A 639 -0.02 -29.38 16.46
C VAL A 639 0.24 -30.22 15.23
N VAL A 640 -0.79 -30.93 14.74
CA VAL A 640 -0.70 -31.75 13.55
C VAL A 640 -0.39 -30.89 12.33
N ASN A 641 0.46 -31.38 11.44
CA ASN A 641 0.87 -30.70 10.21
C ASN A 641 1.52 -29.32 10.44
N GLN A 642 2.06 -29.08 11.62
CA GLN A 642 2.76 -27.85 11.94
C GLN A 642 3.94 -27.64 11.00
N THR A 643 4.00 -26.44 10.41
CA THR A 643 5.14 -25.95 9.65
C THR A 643 5.74 -24.74 10.36
N TYR A 644 7.01 -24.44 10.07
CA TYR A 644 7.75 -23.37 10.71
C TYR A 644 8.07 -22.28 9.70
N GLY A 645 8.23 -21.03 10.13
CA GLY A 645 8.77 -20.04 9.22
C GLY A 645 8.52 -18.57 9.44
N SER A 646 7.35 -18.07 9.77
CA SER A 646 7.07 -16.65 9.58
C SER A 646 6.19 -16.00 10.65
N ARG A 647 6.62 -16.05 11.91
CA ARG A 647 5.84 -15.43 12.99
C ARG A 647 6.11 -13.94 13.13
N PHE A 648 7.35 -13.53 12.99
CA PHE A 648 7.77 -12.13 13.03
C PHE A 648 9.06 -11.92 12.23
N ALA A 649 9.31 -10.66 11.85
CA ALA A 649 10.57 -10.22 11.27
C ALA A 649 11.29 -9.25 12.21
N SER A 650 12.61 -9.42 12.32
CA SER A 650 13.50 -8.55 13.07
C SER A 650 13.58 -7.15 12.44
N PRO A 651 14.06 -6.13 13.19
CA PRO A 651 14.15 -4.76 12.69
C PRO A 651 15.01 -4.61 11.44
N GLU A 652 14.63 -3.62 10.60
CA GLU A 652 15.49 -3.14 9.53
C GLU A 652 16.41 -2.02 10.01
N LYS A 653 17.66 -2.04 9.54
CA LYS A 653 18.63 -0.96 9.72
C LYS A 653 19.16 -0.49 8.37
N ALA A 654 18.74 0.70 7.98
CA ALA A 654 19.15 1.34 6.74
C ALA A 654 20.39 2.20 6.94
N THR A 655 21.22 2.29 5.89
CA THR A 655 22.32 3.27 5.78
C THR A 655 22.37 3.77 4.34
N SER A 656 22.38 5.07 4.14
CA SER A 656 22.50 5.71 2.84
C SER A 656 23.68 6.67 2.84
N TYR A 657 24.49 6.60 1.80
CA TYR A 657 25.51 7.59 1.43
C TYR A 657 24.98 8.32 0.21
N GLU A 658 24.96 9.64 0.24
CA GLU A 658 24.41 10.45 -0.83
C GLU A 658 25.31 11.68 -1.06
N ALA A 659 25.48 12.05 -2.34
CA ALA A 659 26.07 13.31 -2.74
C ALA A 659 25.21 13.89 -3.88
N GLY A 660 25.04 15.18 -3.90
CA GLY A 660 24.22 15.83 -4.92
C GLY A 660 24.58 17.28 -5.19
N LEU A 661 23.93 17.78 -6.21
CA LEU A 661 24.03 19.16 -6.67
C LEU A 661 22.61 19.69 -6.88
N LYS A 662 22.36 20.90 -6.44
CA LYS A 662 21.14 21.68 -6.73
C LYS A 662 21.52 22.97 -7.39
N ALA A 663 20.92 23.27 -8.53
CA ALA A 663 21.19 24.47 -9.29
C ALA A 663 19.89 25.16 -9.71
N ASN A 664 19.90 26.50 -9.60
CA ASN A 664 18.81 27.34 -10.07
C ASN A 664 19.39 28.58 -10.77
N TRP A 665 19.24 28.64 -12.08
CA TRP A 665 19.69 29.73 -12.93
C TRP A 665 18.55 30.66 -13.37
N GLY A 666 17.39 30.59 -12.70
CA GLY A 666 16.18 31.32 -13.04
C GLY A 666 15.37 30.68 -14.17
N LEU A 667 15.91 30.69 -15.39
CA LEU A 667 15.26 30.01 -16.54
C LEU A 667 15.45 28.49 -16.58
N ALA A 668 16.32 27.94 -15.76
CA ALA A 668 16.56 26.51 -15.68
C ALA A 668 16.90 26.08 -14.26
N THR A 669 16.43 24.89 -13.88
CA THR A 669 16.81 24.24 -12.62
C THR A 669 17.38 22.86 -12.92
N ALA A 670 18.30 22.40 -12.08
CA ALA A 670 18.83 21.03 -12.17
C ALA A 670 19.19 20.50 -10.78
N ASN A 671 18.65 19.34 -10.43
CA ASN A 671 18.96 18.62 -9.20
C ASN A 671 19.52 17.26 -9.58
N VAL A 672 20.67 16.89 -9.05
CA VAL A 672 21.31 15.58 -9.27
C VAL A 672 21.62 14.98 -7.92
N ALA A 673 21.29 13.70 -7.72
CA ALA A 673 21.71 12.94 -6.55
C ALA A 673 22.31 11.59 -6.99
N VAL A 674 23.45 11.25 -6.42
CA VAL A 674 24.06 9.92 -6.53
C VAL A 674 24.08 9.30 -5.15
N PHE A 675 23.58 8.08 -5.03
CA PHE A 675 23.44 7.45 -3.73
C PHE A 675 23.78 5.96 -3.75
N LYS A 676 24.15 5.46 -2.58
CA LYS A 676 24.22 4.03 -2.28
C LYS A 676 23.50 3.78 -0.96
N GLN A 677 22.36 3.11 -1.03
CA GLN A 677 21.57 2.75 0.13
C GLN A 677 21.63 1.24 0.37
N SER A 678 21.74 0.82 1.63
CA SER A 678 21.65 -0.58 2.03
C SER A 678 20.78 -0.75 3.25
N ILE A 679 20.01 -1.83 3.29
CA ILE A 679 19.19 -2.22 4.44
C ILE A 679 19.64 -3.60 4.89
N ARG A 680 20.01 -3.72 6.17
CA ARG A 680 20.24 -4.99 6.84
C ARG A 680 18.97 -5.43 7.54
N GLY A 681 18.67 -6.72 7.48
CA GLY A 681 17.43 -7.26 8.02
C GLY A 681 16.19 -6.81 7.25
N PHE A 682 16.32 -6.53 5.92
CA PHE A 682 15.17 -6.13 5.10
C PHE A 682 14.01 -7.11 5.26
N GLN A 683 12.83 -6.60 5.61
CA GLN A 683 11.65 -7.41 5.84
C GLN A 683 10.94 -7.66 4.50
N SER A 684 10.90 -8.90 4.08
CA SER A 684 10.22 -9.36 2.87
C SER A 684 8.91 -10.05 3.23
N ASN A 685 7.83 -9.71 2.54
CA ASN A 685 6.51 -10.30 2.69
C ASN A 685 6.05 -10.84 1.34
N ILE A 686 6.02 -12.17 1.20
CA ILE A 686 5.75 -12.86 -0.05
C ILE A 686 4.49 -13.72 0.09
N PHE A 687 3.57 -13.61 -0.87
CA PHE A 687 2.38 -14.46 -0.92
C PHE A 687 2.76 -15.90 -1.30
N THR A 688 2.23 -16.86 -0.57
CA THR A 688 2.56 -18.30 -0.69
C THR A 688 1.37 -19.16 -1.12
N GLY A 689 0.32 -18.54 -1.68
CA GLY A 689 -0.89 -19.20 -2.20
C GLY A 689 -2.08 -19.17 -1.24
N THR A 690 -1.88 -19.22 0.08
CA THR A 690 -2.96 -19.13 1.08
C THR A 690 -2.72 -18.06 2.13
N GLY A 691 -1.49 -17.59 2.31
CA GLY A 691 -1.10 -16.58 3.29
C GLY A 691 0.20 -15.89 2.87
N PHE A 692 0.85 -15.21 3.81
CA PHE A 692 2.06 -14.45 3.56
C PHE A 692 3.23 -14.94 4.40
N PHE A 693 4.34 -15.26 3.74
CA PHE A 693 5.62 -15.52 4.38
C PHE A 693 6.29 -14.18 4.70
N LEU A 694 6.58 -13.95 5.98
CA LEU A 694 7.34 -12.80 6.46
C LEU A 694 8.74 -13.25 6.88
N GLY A 695 9.78 -12.71 6.25
CA GLY A 695 11.17 -13.07 6.54
C GLY A 695 12.10 -11.87 6.44
N ASN A 696 13.32 -12.04 6.94
CA ASN A 696 14.38 -11.03 6.79
C ASN A 696 15.38 -11.46 5.74
N ALA A 697 15.61 -10.57 4.74
CA ALA A 697 16.85 -10.61 3.98
C ALA A 697 18.00 -10.13 4.86
N GLY A 698 19.12 -10.83 4.87
CA GLY A 698 20.31 -10.42 5.63
C GLY A 698 20.79 -9.03 5.18
N LYS A 699 20.81 -8.77 3.86
CA LYS A 699 21.15 -7.47 3.29
C LYS A 699 20.60 -7.29 1.89
N GLN A 700 19.92 -6.16 1.65
CA GLN A 700 19.59 -5.63 0.33
C GLN A 700 20.33 -4.30 0.13
N SER A 701 20.79 -4.02 -1.08
CA SER A 701 21.39 -2.73 -1.43
C SER A 701 20.89 -2.23 -2.78
N VAL A 702 20.91 -0.90 -2.95
CA VAL A 702 20.60 -0.22 -4.20
C VAL A 702 21.66 0.87 -4.42
N PHE A 703 22.30 0.88 -5.58
CA PHE A 703 23.01 2.05 -6.10
C PHE A 703 22.07 2.77 -7.05
N GLY A 704 22.08 4.11 -7.04
CA GLY A 704 21.22 4.87 -7.93
C GLY A 704 21.71 6.27 -8.24
N ILE A 705 21.13 6.81 -9.31
CA ILE A 705 21.33 8.19 -9.77
C ILE A 705 19.94 8.78 -10.02
N GLU A 706 19.67 9.94 -9.49
CA GLU A 706 18.44 10.70 -9.71
C GLU A 706 18.79 12.04 -10.35
N PHE A 707 17.99 12.46 -11.33
CA PHE A 707 18.07 13.75 -11.99
C PHE A 707 16.68 14.36 -12.07
N GLU A 708 16.54 15.62 -11.72
CA GLU A 708 15.34 16.43 -11.91
C GLU A 708 15.76 17.79 -12.48
N GLY A 709 15.11 18.24 -13.53
CA GLY A 709 15.41 19.52 -14.12
C GLY A 709 14.24 20.13 -14.87
N THR A 710 14.22 21.45 -14.88
CA THR A 710 13.25 22.23 -15.67
C THR A 710 13.97 23.29 -16.49
N VAL A 711 13.39 23.68 -17.60
CA VAL A 711 13.86 24.79 -18.42
C VAL A 711 12.66 25.57 -18.98
N LYS A 712 12.75 26.91 -18.95
CA LYS A 712 11.78 27.85 -19.51
C LYS A 712 12.38 28.52 -20.76
N PRO A 713 12.34 27.84 -21.95
CA PRO A 713 13.03 28.32 -23.16
C PRO A 713 12.33 29.52 -23.82
N ALA A 714 11.06 29.74 -23.49
CA ALA A 714 10.26 30.86 -24.00
C ALA A 714 9.19 31.26 -22.98
N LYS A 715 8.61 32.48 -23.13
CA LYS A 715 7.49 32.90 -22.27
C LYS A 715 6.35 31.87 -22.34
N GLY A 716 5.86 31.46 -21.21
CA GLY A 716 4.79 30.50 -21.07
C GLY A 716 5.17 29.04 -21.32
N LEU A 717 6.37 28.71 -21.82
CA LEU A 717 6.80 27.33 -22.08
C LEU A 717 7.73 26.83 -20.97
N THR A 718 7.33 25.75 -20.31
CA THR A 718 8.16 25.02 -19.34
C THR A 718 8.30 23.57 -19.77
N LEU A 719 9.53 23.09 -19.84
CA LEU A 719 9.87 21.69 -20.09
C LEU A 719 10.51 21.12 -18.83
N GLY A 720 10.07 19.94 -18.42
CA GLY A 720 10.62 19.26 -17.25
C GLY A 720 11.09 17.85 -17.59
N VAL A 721 12.06 17.37 -16.83
CA VAL A 721 12.49 15.97 -16.89
C VAL A 721 12.86 15.51 -15.48
N SER A 722 12.35 14.34 -15.12
CA SER A 722 12.74 13.61 -13.91
C SER A 722 13.16 12.21 -14.30
N MET A 723 14.32 11.74 -13.82
CA MET A 723 14.85 10.41 -14.17
C MET A 723 15.51 9.76 -12.97
N THR A 724 15.29 8.45 -12.82
CA THR A 724 15.92 7.63 -11.79
C THR A 724 16.53 6.39 -12.44
N TYR A 725 17.79 6.11 -12.11
CA TYR A 725 18.47 4.85 -12.39
C TYR A 725 18.71 4.09 -11.10
N LEU A 726 18.36 2.78 -11.05
CA LEU A 726 18.51 1.91 -9.88
C LEU A 726 19.18 0.59 -10.25
N ASP A 727 20.17 0.16 -9.44
CA ASP A 727 20.80 -1.16 -9.49
C ASP A 727 20.57 -1.88 -8.14
N PRO A 728 19.42 -2.57 -7.95
CA PRO A 728 19.07 -3.26 -6.71
C PRO A 728 19.68 -4.66 -6.66
N LYS A 729 20.10 -5.11 -5.46
CA LYS A 729 20.66 -6.45 -5.23
C LYS A 729 20.32 -7.01 -3.85
N TYR A 730 19.92 -8.29 -3.78
CA TYR A 730 19.99 -9.07 -2.56
C TYR A 730 21.43 -9.53 -2.33
N ASN A 731 22.15 -8.88 -1.40
CA ASN A 731 23.53 -9.24 -1.09
C ASN A 731 23.61 -10.49 -0.20
N ASP A 732 22.59 -10.72 0.63
CA ASP A 732 22.42 -11.87 1.51
C ASP A 732 20.93 -12.09 1.77
N PHE A 733 20.36 -13.22 1.29
CA PHE A 733 18.97 -13.59 1.53
C PHE A 733 18.77 -15.11 1.51
N LYS A 734 19.29 -15.76 2.54
CA LYS A 734 19.31 -17.23 2.66
C LYS A 734 17.97 -17.87 2.98
N ASN A 735 17.10 -17.15 3.68
CA ASN A 735 15.83 -17.68 4.19
C ASN A 735 14.62 -16.97 3.52
N SER A 736 14.62 -16.92 2.19
CA SER A 736 13.46 -16.40 1.44
C SER A 736 12.38 -17.49 1.28
N ALA A 737 11.21 -17.10 0.78
CA ALA A 737 10.18 -18.05 0.37
C ALA A 737 10.65 -19.00 -0.75
N PHE A 738 11.75 -18.67 -1.44
CA PHE A 738 12.39 -19.45 -2.50
C PHE A 738 13.67 -20.19 -2.04
N GLY A 739 14.01 -20.17 -0.75
CA GLY A 739 15.29 -20.65 -0.23
C GLY A 739 16.36 -19.55 -0.28
N ASP A 740 17.54 -19.84 -0.79
CA ASP A 740 18.62 -18.85 -0.91
C ASP A 740 18.43 -17.96 -2.15
N ALA A 741 17.95 -16.75 -1.94
CA ALA A 741 17.79 -15.72 -2.98
C ALA A 741 18.98 -14.76 -3.08
N THR A 742 20.13 -15.09 -2.47
CA THR A 742 21.35 -14.27 -2.53
C THR A 742 21.81 -14.10 -3.98
N GLY A 743 22.06 -12.86 -4.40
CA GLY A 743 22.46 -12.49 -5.74
C GLY A 743 21.32 -12.30 -6.75
N ILE A 744 20.06 -12.65 -6.37
CA ILE A 744 18.89 -12.36 -7.20
C ILE A 744 18.61 -10.84 -7.16
N THR A 745 18.20 -10.28 -8.30
CA THR A 745 17.71 -8.91 -8.39
C THR A 745 16.30 -8.85 -7.77
N PRO A 746 16.06 -7.97 -6.79
CA PRO A 746 14.71 -7.73 -6.26
C PRO A 746 13.73 -7.36 -7.37
N ALA A 747 12.56 -7.97 -7.37
CA ALA A 747 11.53 -7.69 -8.36
C ALA A 747 10.87 -6.34 -8.13
N ASP A 748 10.15 -5.89 -9.15
CA ASP A 748 9.27 -4.72 -9.06
C ASP A 748 10.01 -3.39 -8.89
N ILE A 749 11.30 -3.35 -9.23
CA ILE A 749 12.17 -2.17 -9.20
C ILE A 749 12.73 -1.95 -10.61
N PRO A 750 12.11 -1.07 -11.42
CA PRO A 750 12.60 -0.81 -12.77
C PRO A 750 14.00 -0.15 -12.71
N PRO A 751 14.97 -0.65 -13.49
CA PRO A 751 16.28 -0.03 -13.59
C PRO A 751 16.26 1.43 -14.03
N ILE A 752 15.35 1.80 -14.91
CA ILE A 752 15.14 3.18 -15.39
C ILE A 752 13.67 3.53 -15.21
N SER A 753 13.42 4.67 -14.59
CA SER A 753 12.13 5.33 -14.52
C SER A 753 12.32 6.81 -14.86
N SER A 754 11.51 7.37 -15.74
CA SER A 754 11.63 8.76 -16.18
C SER A 754 10.27 9.37 -16.48
N THR A 755 10.14 10.67 -16.25
CA THR A 755 8.98 11.46 -16.63
C THR A 755 9.46 12.71 -17.37
N PHE A 756 8.88 12.97 -18.52
CA PHE A 756 9.06 14.19 -19.30
C PHE A 756 7.79 14.99 -19.22
N THR A 757 7.87 16.27 -18.86
CA THR A 757 6.71 17.16 -18.76
C THR A 757 6.83 18.34 -19.71
N LEU A 758 5.70 18.79 -20.23
CA LEU A 758 5.57 20.00 -21.04
C LEU A 758 4.39 20.80 -20.48
N THR A 759 4.62 22.07 -20.17
CA THR A 759 3.55 23.03 -19.90
C THR A 759 3.72 24.20 -20.85
N TYR A 760 2.63 24.58 -21.52
CA TYR A 760 2.59 25.81 -22.30
C TYR A 760 1.38 26.64 -21.88
N ASP A 761 1.64 27.80 -21.32
CA ASP A 761 0.66 28.77 -20.86
C ASP A 761 0.64 29.97 -21.79
N HIS A 762 -0.44 30.12 -22.51
CA HIS A 762 -0.67 31.26 -23.42
C HIS A 762 -1.63 32.26 -22.77
N GLU A 763 -1.09 33.41 -22.37
CA GLU A 763 -1.86 34.55 -21.87
C GLU A 763 -2.43 35.36 -23.00
N PHE A 764 -3.75 35.59 -23.03
CA PHE A 764 -4.43 36.46 -23.97
C PHE A 764 -4.40 37.92 -23.46
N GLY A 765 -4.54 38.89 -24.37
CA GLY A 765 -4.54 40.31 -24.01
C GLY A 765 -5.66 40.77 -23.06
N GLY A 766 -6.60 39.90 -22.73
CA GLY A 766 -7.67 40.12 -21.76
C GLY A 766 -7.40 39.49 -20.38
N GLY A 767 -6.20 38.87 -20.17
CA GLY A 767 -5.83 38.20 -18.89
C GLY A 767 -6.39 36.77 -18.72
N ASP A 768 -7.08 36.23 -19.76
CA ASP A 768 -7.42 34.81 -19.80
C ASP A 768 -6.20 33.99 -20.23
N HIS A 769 -6.14 32.74 -19.78
CA HIS A 769 -5.05 31.82 -20.09
C HIS A 769 -5.55 30.57 -20.81
N LEU A 770 -4.78 30.06 -21.77
CA LEU A 770 -4.93 28.74 -22.36
C LEU A 770 -3.70 27.91 -22.02
N ILE A 771 -3.88 26.92 -21.15
CA ILE A 771 -2.81 26.10 -20.60
C ILE A 771 -2.86 24.71 -21.24
N PHE A 772 -1.77 24.31 -21.86
CA PHE A 772 -1.54 22.93 -22.31
C PHE A 772 -0.57 22.26 -21.36
N TYR A 773 -0.95 21.12 -20.84
CA TYR A 773 -0.09 20.26 -20.03
C TYR A 773 0.00 18.87 -20.64
N GLY A 774 1.19 18.27 -20.59
CA GLY A 774 1.41 16.87 -20.95
C GLY A 774 2.57 16.27 -20.19
N ASP A 775 2.44 15.03 -19.77
CA ASP A 775 3.53 14.24 -19.22
C ASP A 775 3.60 12.86 -19.89
N TYR A 776 4.83 12.39 -20.07
CA TYR A 776 5.13 11.04 -20.53
C TYR A 776 5.99 10.34 -19.49
N HIS A 777 5.42 9.33 -18.84
CA HIS A 777 6.08 8.48 -17.84
C HIS A 777 6.50 7.15 -18.45
N TYR A 778 7.78 6.79 -18.27
CA TYR A 778 8.38 5.55 -18.76
C TYR A 778 9.05 4.77 -17.62
N GLU A 779 8.73 3.47 -17.49
CA GLU A 779 9.51 2.52 -16.69
C GLU A 779 10.05 1.42 -17.60
N SER A 780 11.35 1.14 -17.51
CA SER A 780 11.97 0.02 -18.24
C SER A 780 11.45 -1.34 -17.75
N GLU A 781 11.55 -2.34 -18.60
CA GLU A 781 11.07 -3.69 -18.34
C GLU A 781 11.62 -4.26 -17.02
N VAL A 782 10.73 -4.82 -16.19
CA VAL A 782 11.03 -5.40 -14.88
C VAL A 782 10.18 -6.64 -14.60
N GLN A 783 10.74 -7.59 -13.85
CA GLN A 783 9.96 -8.69 -13.26
C GLN A 783 9.02 -8.13 -12.19
N THR A 784 7.75 -8.54 -12.20
CA THR A 784 6.75 -8.08 -11.21
C THR A 784 6.86 -8.82 -9.86
N VAL A 785 7.44 -10.02 -9.86
CA VAL A 785 7.76 -10.81 -8.66
C VAL A 785 9.08 -11.56 -8.90
N GLU A 786 9.81 -11.91 -7.84
CA GLU A 786 11.05 -12.68 -7.94
C GLU A 786 10.78 -14.08 -8.50
N GLY A 787 9.66 -14.70 -8.10
CA GLY A 787 9.28 -16.04 -8.52
C GLY A 787 7.89 -16.42 -7.97
N LEU A 788 7.45 -17.61 -8.30
CA LEU A 788 6.17 -18.17 -7.88
C LEU A 788 6.40 -19.37 -6.94
N PRO A 789 6.09 -19.24 -5.63
CA PRO A 789 6.37 -20.26 -4.62
C PRO A 789 5.69 -21.61 -4.87
N ALA A 790 4.55 -21.66 -5.56
CA ALA A 790 3.87 -22.92 -5.88
C ALA A 790 4.62 -23.78 -6.92
N PHE A 791 5.58 -23.24 -7.64
CA PHE A 791 6.34 -23.94 -8.67
C PHE A 791 7.70 -24.48 -8.17
N ILE A 792 8.14 -24.09 -6.95
CA ILE A 792 9.40 -24.59 -6.40
C ILE A 792 9.30 -26.04 -5.97
N THR A 793 10.42 -26.75 -6.08
CA THR A 793 10.50 -28.14 -5.60
C THR A 793 10.88 -28.13 -4.12
N LYS A 794 10.04 -28.77 -3.30
CA LYS A 794 10.24 -28.91 -1.86
C LYS A 794 10.41 -30.35 -1.45
N ASP A 795 11.18 -30.58 -0.40
CA ASP A 795 11.21 -31.86 0.28
C ASP A 795 9.83 -32.19 0.86
N PRO A 796 9.22 -33.31 0.55
CA PRO A 796 7.86 -33.64 0.95
C PRO A 796 7.71 -33.92 2.45
N VAL A 797 8.82 -34.13 3.17
CA VAL A 797 8.81 -34.42 4.61
C VAL A 797 9.12 -33.19 5.43
N THR A 798 10.19 -32.48 5.09
CA THR A 798 10.69 -31.31 5.84
C THR A 798 10.13 -29.98 5.34
N GLY A 799 9.60 -29.92 4.10
CA GLY A 799 9.19 -28.69 3.46
C GLY A 799 10.37 -27.81 2.99
N ALA A 800 11.60 -28.27 3.15
CA ALA A 800 12.80 -27.53 2.72
C ALA A 800 12.81 -27.36 1.19
N VAL A 801 13.25 -26.18 0.73
CA VAL A 801 13.40 -25.89 -0.70
C VAL A 801 14.57 -26.70 -1.26
N LEU A 802 14.29 -27.60 -2.20
CA LEU A 802 15.29 -28.39 -2.92
C LEU A 802 15.75 -27.71 -4.21
N ASN A 803 14.82 -27.09 -4.95
CA ASN A 803 15.11 -26.35 -6.17
C ASN A 803 14.09 -25.22 -6.34
N TYR A 804 14.57 -23.98 -6.39
CA TYR A 804 13.75 -22.78 -6.60
C TYR A 804 13.66 -22.33 -8.06
N GLN A 805 14.54 -22.87 -8.94
CA GLN A 805 14.61 -22.45 -10.35
C GLN A 805 13.27 -22.54 -11.10
N PRO A 806 12.43 -23.60 -10.91
CA PRO A 806 11.13 -23.66 -11.57
C PRO A 806 10.19 -22.52 -11.19
N GLY A 807 10.30 -21.98 -9.95
CA GLY A 807 9.53 -20.83 -9.50
C GLY A 807 9.96 -19.53 -10.19
N LEU A 808 11.27 -19.32 -10.37
CA LEU A 808 11.81 -18.19 -11.13
C LEU A 808 11.41 -18.28 -12.61
N ASP A 809 11.55 -19.46 -13.22
CA ASP A 809 11.20 -19.69 -14.62
C ASP A 809 9.72 -19.50 -14.89
N ALA A 810 8.86 -19.86 -13.96
CA ALA A 810 7.41 -19.65 -14.06
C ALA A 810 7.00 -18.17 -14.05
N ALA A 811 7.73 -17.31 -13.36
CA ALA A 811 7.50 -15.87 -13.33
C ALA A 811 8.09 -15.13 -14.55
N ARG A 812 9.17 -15.62 -15.13
CA ARG A 812 9.96 -14.97 -16.19
C ARG A 812 9.18 -14.44 -17.40
N PRO A 813 8.11 -15.11 -17.90
CA PRO A 813 7.34 -14.60 -19.04
C PRO A 813 6.49 -13.34 -18.72
N PHE A 814 6.31 -13.02 -17.46
CA PHE A 814 5.38 -11.96 -17.02
C PHE A 814 6.16 -10.75 -16.51
N LYS A 815 6.66 -9.97 -17.45
CA LYS A 815 7.33 -8.70 -17.19
C LYS A 815 6.39 -7.53 -17.37
N ARG A 816 6.75 -6.40 -16.76
CA ARG A 816 6.06 -5.12 -16.91
C ARG A 816 7.01 -4.08 -17.49
N GLU A 817 6.51 -3.33 -18.43
CA GLU A 817 7.06 -2.07 -18.93
C GLU A 817 5.94 -1.03 -18.90
N VAL A 818 6.22 0.19 -18.46
CA VAL A 818 5.23 1.26 -18.38
C VAL A 818 5.56 2.33 -19.43
N SER A 819 4.55 2.75 -20.16
CA SER A 819 4.61 3.80 -21.17
C SER A 819 3.31 4.59 -21.09
N ASP A 820 3.25 5.58 -20.20
CA ASP A 820 2.04 6.30 -19.82
C ASP A 820 2.12 7.75 -20.31
N LEU A 821 1.17 8.16 -21.13
CA LEU A 821 1.01 9.53 -21.61
C LEU A 821 -0.24 10.13 -20.99
N ASN A 822 -0.07 11.25 -20.29
CA ASN A 822 -1.16 12.00 -19.69
C ASN A 822 -1.16 13.43 -20.23
N GLY A 823 -2.31 14.14 -20.12
CA GLY A 823 -2.36 15.52 -20.53
C GLY A 823 -3.68 16.20 -20.25
N SER A 824 -3.65 17.54 -20.28
CA SER A 824 -4.83 18.38 -20.13
C SER A 824 -4.72 19.67 -20.98
N ILE A 825 -5.88 20.24 -21.31
CA ILE A 825 -6.01 21.55 -21.90
C ILE A 825 -7.00 22.32 -21.03
N THR A 826 -6.57 23.45 -20.46
CA THR A 826 -7.36 24.26 -19.54
C THR A 826 -7.49 25.68 -20.10
N TYR A 827 -8.72 26.19 -20.17
CA TYR A 827 -9.01 27.59 -20.42
C TYR A 827 -9.38 28.23 -19.08
N ALA A 828 -8.50 29.11 -18.57
CA ALA A 828 -8.68 29.81 -17.32
C ALA A 828 -9.05 31.27 -17.59
N MET A 829 -10.20 31.69 -17.06
CA MET A 829 -10.76 33.02 -17.22
C MET A 829 -10.40 33.92 -16.04
N GLN A 830 -10.23 35.21 -16.25
CA GLN A 830 -9.94 36.18 -15.19
C GLN A 830 -10.95 36.15 -14.04
N ASN A 831 -12.21 35.80 -14.31
CA ASN A 831 -13.26 35.75 -13.27
C ASN A 831 -13.14 34.52 -12.33
N GLY A 832 -12.05 33.75 -12.41
CA GLY A 832 -11.81 32.57 -11.59
C GLY A 832 -12.41 31.28 -12.11
N LEU A 833 -13.09 31.26 -13.27
CA LEU A 833 -13.62 30.04 -13.89
C LEU A 833 -12.55 29.40 -14.78
N GLU A 834 -12.28 28.10 -14.57
CA GLU A 834 -11.42 27.26 -15.38
C GLU A 834 -12.24 26.12 -16.01
N LEU A 835 -12.04 25.87 -17.29
CA LEU A 835 -12.64 24.75 -18.02
C LEU A 835 -11.53 23.88 -18.60
N SER A 836 -11.54 22.59 -18.29
CA SER A 836 -10.47 21.67 -18.68
C SER A 836 -11.00 20.44 -19.40
N VAL A 837 -10.21 19.95 -20.35
CA VAL A 837 -10.31 18.59 -20.90
C VAL A 837 -9.04 17.86 -20.47
N TRP A 838 -9.18 16.66 -19.93
CA TRP A 838 -8.07 15.89 -19.40
C TRP A 838 -8.10 14.43 -19.88
N GLY A 839 -6.95 13.79 -19.91
CA GLY A 839 -6.84 12.36 -20.18
C GLY A 839 -5.61 11.75 -19.52
N ARG A 840 -5.76 10.50 -19.08
CA ARG A 840 -4.70 9.69 -18.45
C ARG A 840 -4.58 8.36 -19.17
N ASN A 841 -3.36 7.84 -19.23
CA ASN A 841 -3.03 6.65 -20.01
C ASN A 841 -3.56 6.76 -21.46
N LEU A 842 -3.30 7.90 -22.12
CA LEU A 842 -3.82 8.20 -23.47
C LEU A 842 -3.38 7.17 -24.51
N LEU A 843 -2.24 6.51 -24.31
CA LEU A 843 -1.74 5.43 -25.15
C LEU A 843 -2.46 4.10 -24.92
N ASP A 844 -3.30 4.01 -23.87
CA ASP A 844 -3.96 2.78 -23.40
C ASP A 844 -2.95 1.64 -23.17
N ASN A 845 -1.79 1.98 -22.57
CA ASN A 845 -0.76 1.01 -22.25
C ASN A 845 -1.31 0.01 -21.22
N ARG A 846 -1.23 -1.28 -21.54
CA ARG A 846 -1.81 -2.37 -20.74
C ARG A 846 -0.71 -3.31 -20.26
N PHE A 847 -0.66 -3.51 -18.93
CA PHE A 847 0.32 -4.35 -18.28
C PHE A 847 -0.24 -5.04 -17.04
N LEU A 848 0.51 -6.01 -16.54
CA LEU A 848 0.21 -6.70 -15.29
C LEU A 848 0.91 -5.97 -14.14
N ASN A 849 0.13 -5.52 -13.16
CA ASN A 849 0.68 -4.86 -11.96
C ASN A 849 1.49 -5.84 -11.13
N VAL A 850 0.96 -7.04 -10.92
CA VAL A 850 1.61 -8.13 -10.18
C VAL A 850 1.00 -9.45 -10.62
N ILE A 851 1.83 -10.51 -10.63
CA ILE A 851 1.38 -11.89 -10.78
C ILE A 851 1.51 -12.64 -9.45
N PHE A 852 0.75 -13.70 -9.27
CA PHE A 852 0.79 -14.54 -8.07
C PHE A 852 0.24 -15.95 -8.35
N ASP A 853 0.58 -16.90 -7.47
CA ASP A 853 0.03 -18.24 -7.52
C ASP A 853 -1.49 -18.20 -7.32
N SER A 854 -2.28 -18.77 -8.23
CA SER A 854 -3.72 -18.82 -8.10
C SER A 854 -4.13 -19.63 -6.88
N VAL A 855 -4.97 -19.07 -6.03
CA VAL A 855 -5.43 -19.70 -4.78
C VAL A 855 -6.20 -20.96 -5.09
N ALA A 856 -5.90 -22.05 -4.38
CA ALA A 856 -6.47 -23.38 -4.55
C ALA A 856 -6.32 -23.99 -5.97
N GLN A 857 -5.62 -23.36 -6.90
CA GLN A 857 -5.43 -23.80 -8.29
C GLN A 857 -3.94 -24.07 -8.60
N SER A 858 -3.38 -25.11 -8.02
CA SER A 858 -1.95 -25.45 -8.18
C SER A 858 -1.50 -25.48 -9.65
N GLY A 859 -0.40 -24.78 -9.95
CA GLY A 859 0.16 -24.66 -11.30
C GLY A 859 -0.48 -23.60 -12.19
N SER A 860 -1.55 -22.93 -11.74
CA SER A 860 -2.13 -21.75 -12.39
C SER A 860 -1.54 -20.47 -11.84
N VAL A 861 -1.55 -19.40 -12.65
CA VAL A 861 -1.05 -18.07 -12.29
C VAL A 861 -2.12 -17.04 -12.56
N SER A 862 -2.36 -16.19 -11.58
CA SER A 862 -3.29 -15.07 -11.64
C SER A 862 -2.56 -13.73 -11.62
N ALA A 863 -3.24 -12.66 -12.03
CA ALA A 863 -2.67 -11.31 -12.08
C ALA A 863 -3.71 -10.22 -11.85
N TYR A 864 -3.24 -9.06 -11.35
CA TYR A 864 -3.97 -7.80 -11.40
C TYR A 864 -3.50 -6.99 -12.61
N VAL A 865 -4.47 -6.44 -13.37
CA VAL A 865 -4.21 -5.59 -14.53
C VAL A 865 -4.25 -4.11 -14.14
N ASN A 866 -3.53 -3.26 -14.89
CA ASN A 866 -3.58 -1.82 -14.68
C ASN A 866 -4.91 -1.21 -15.13
N GLN A 867 -5.17 0.03 -14.69
CA GLN A 867 -6.30 0.83 -15.13
C GLN A 867 -6.15 1.18 -16.63
N PRO A 868 -7.22 1.04 -17.44
CA PRO A 868 -7.24 1.48 -18.83
C PRO A 868 -7.26 3.00 -18.95
N ARG A 869 -7.20 3.51 -20.19
CA ARG A 869 -7.31 4.94 -20.50
C ARG A 869 -8.57 5.56 -19.90
N THR A 870 -8.37 6.70 -19.21
CA THR A 870 -9.45 7.54 -18.69
C THR A 870 -9.34 8.96 -19.24
N TYR A 871 -10.49 9.61 -19.46
CA TYR A 871 -10.55 10.97 -19.95
C TYR A 871 -11.86 11.63 -19.53
N GLY A 872 -11.88 12.96 -19.54
CA GLY A 872 -13.07 13.69 -19.12
C GLY A 872 -12.91 15.19 -19.27
N VAL A 873 -13.89 15.89 -18.72
CA VAL A 873 -13.96 17.34 -18.62
C VAL A 873 -14.03 17.77 -17.17
N ALA A 874 -13.55 18.96 -16.85
CA ALA A 874 -13.64 19.52 -15.52
C ALA A 874 -13.96 21.01 -15.61
N ALA A 875 -14.68 21.52 -14.60
CA ALA A 875 -14.89 22.93 -14.37
C ALA A 875 -14.47 23.24 -12.94
N ARG A 876 -13.68 24.29 -12.75
CA ARG A 876 -13.25 24.80 -11.46
C ARG A 876 -13.58 26.28 -11.36
N PHE A 877 -14.05 26.70 -10.22
CA PHE A 877 -14.30 28.09 -9.92
C PHE A 877 -13.64 28.49 -8.60
N ARG A 878 -12.91 29.61 -8.63
CA ARG A 878 -12.26 30.21 -7.47
C ARG A 878 -12.85 31.59 -7.24
N TRP A 879 -13.03 31.95 -5.96
CA TRP A 879 -13.51 33.29 -5.56
C TRP A 879 -12.79 33.82 -4.35
#